data_c8356fccc0dfcfc756734db68e06011e
#
_entry.id   c8356fccc0dfcfc756734db68e06011e
#
_cell.length_a   1.000
_cell.length_b   1.000
_cell.length_c   1.000
_cell.angle_alpha   90.00
_cell.angle_beta   90.00
_cell.angle_gamma   90.00
#
_symmetry.space_group_name_H-M   'P 1'
#
loop_
_entity.id
_entity.type
_entity.pdbx_description
1 polymer ?
#
loop_
_entity_poly.entity_id
_entity_poly.type
_entity_poly.pdbx_seq_one_letter_code
_entity_poly.pdbx_strand_id
1 'polypeptide(L)'
;NYFFKGPKGENGGDLLYIQGHSAPGIYARAFLEGRLTEKQLEKFRQEVEVDGLSSYPHPWLMNDFWQFPTVSMGLGPLQAIYQARFLKYLENRGLIKAEGRKVWAFLGDGEMDEPESVGALSIAAREKLDNLIFVVNCNLQRLDGPVRGNGKIIQELEGLFRGAGWNVIKVIWGGRWDPLFARDNQGWLQKRMEECLDGDYQSYKANDGSYVRQHFFNQYPELKKMVENMTDEEIWRLNRGGHDPQKVYAAYARAVEHKGTPTVILAKTIKGYGMGAAGEGQNITHQQKKMTIDQLKAFRDRFNIPVSDDKIADIPFYKPDDDSPEIKYLKKQREALGGYLPHRSIEVEQLKIPHLEEFSSITKGLGDREISTTMAFVRILSVLLKNKDISSRIVPIVPDECRTFGMEGLFRQIGIYSPVGQLYTPVDHEQVMYYREAVDGQILEEGINEAGAFCSWIAAATSYSSNKLAMIPFYIYYSMFGFQRIGDLAWAAGDMQARGFLLGGTAGRTTLAGEGLQHQDGHSHVLASTIPNCISYDPTYAYELAVIVQNGLYRMYEKQDNVFYYITIMNENYSHPDMPEGVEEGIIKGMYLLKENKKKSKNHVQLMGCGTILREVIKAAEMLEEDFSITSDIWSVTSFNELRKEGLAVERYNNMHPKNKPQQSYVTSQLKERPGPVIATTDYMRIYADQIRPFVPNRYITLGTDGYGRSDTRTQLRHFFEVDAKFIVLTALNALVAEGTLDKTKVVDAMKRYNINPDKLNPMTH
;
A
#
# COMPACT_ATOMS: atom_id res chain seq x y z
N ASN A 1 24.88 -8.58 -13.25
CA ASN A 1 25.20 -9.62 -14.24
C ASN A 1 25.39 -11.02 -13.64
N TYR A 2 25.61 -11.16 -12.31
CA TYR A 2 26.05 -12.44 -11.73
C TYR A 2 25.07 -13.03 -10.72
N PHE A 3 24.20 -12.22 -10.10
CA PHE A 3 23.46 -12.63 -8.92
C PHE A 3 21.95 -12.64 -9.10
N PHE A 4 21.39 -11.73 -9.91
CA PHE A 4 19.94 -11.60 -10.02
C PHE A 4 19.36 -12.62 -10.98
N LYS A 5 18.52 -13.51 -10.48
CA LYS A 5 17.78 -14.50 -11.28
C LYS A 5 16.68 -13.81 -12.08
N GLY A 6 16.67 -14.02 -13.39
CA GLY A 6 15.71 -13.44 -14.32
C GLY A 6 14.33 -14.12 -14.28
N PRO A 7 13.34 -13.59 -15.02
CA PRO A 7 11.93 -13.98 -14.92
C PRO A 7 11.55 -15.31 -15.57
N LYS A 8 12.48 -16.03 -16.22
CA LYS A 8 12.19 -17.30 -16.95
C LYS A 8 11.87 -18.49 -16.03
N GLY A 9 12.15 -18.41 -14.72
CA GLY A 9 11.76 -19.45 -13.75
C GLY A 9 10.25 -19.69 -13.72
N GLU A 10 9.84 -20.90 -13.31
CA GLU A 10 8.41 -21.29 -13.21
C GLU A 10 7.60 -20.27 -12.43
N ASN A 11 8.10 -19.85 -11.27
CA ASN A 11 7.48 -18.86 -10.41
C ASN A 11 8.13 -17.46 -10.49
N GLY A 12 8.77 -17.12 -11.62
CA GLY A 12 9.43 -15.85 -11.84
C GLY A 12 10.89 -15.81 -11.34
N GLY A 13 11.50 -14.62 -11.34
CA GLY A 13 12.86 -14.35 -10.91
C GLY A 13 12.94 -13.68 -9.53
N ASP A 14 14.10 -13.08 -9.26
CA ASP A 14 14.31 -12.26 -8.06
C ASP A 14 13.40 -11.04 -8.08
N LEU A 15 13.09 -10.54 -6.89
CA LEU A 15 12.25 -9.37 -6.69
C LEU A 15 13.11 -8.20 -6.25
N LEU A 16 12.96 -7.06 -6.95
CA LEU A 16 13.82 -5.89 -6.78
C LEU A 16 13.02 -4.67 -6.33
N TYR A 17 13.25 -4.23 -5.10
CA TYR A 17 12.84 -2.93 -4.60
C TYR A 17 13.94 -1.92 -4.89
N ILE A 18 13.76 -1.06 -5.87
CA ILE A 18 14.75 -0.09 -6.32
C ILE A 18 14.41 1.27 -5.75
N GLN A 19 15.32 1.87 -4.97
CA GLN A 19 15.14 3.24 -4.49
C GLN A 19 14.82 4.19 -5.65
N GLY A 20 13.81 5.04 -5.48
CA GLY A 20 13.30 5.91 -6.53
C GLY A 20 14.37 6.76 -7.23
N HIS A 21 15.31 7.32 -6.47
CA HIS A 21 16.41 8.12 -7.00
C HIS A 21 17.39 7.33 -7.88
N SER A 22 17.36 6.00 -7.85
CA SER A 22 18.21 5.13 -8.68
C SER A 22 17.55 4.79 -10.04
N ALA A 23 16.31 5.19 -10.30
CA ALA A 23 15.60 4.89 -11.54
C ALA A 23 16.38 5.28 -12.81
N PRO A 24 17.05 6.47 -12.90
CA PRO A 24 17.85 6.81 -14.08
C PRO A 24 18.97 5.79 -14.38
N GLY A 25 19.62 5.26 -13.35
CA GLY A 25 20.66 4.23 -13.50
C GLY A 25 20.09 2.90 -14.02
N ILE A 26 18.87 2.55 -13.62
CA ILE A 26 18.17 1.36 -14.12
C ILE A 26 17.75 1.55 -15.57
N TYR A 27 17.26 2.73 -15.96
CA TYR A 27 16.93 3.04 -17.35
C TYR A 27 18.17 3.01 -18.24
N ALA A 28 19.29 3.62 -17.81
CA ALA A 28 20.55 3.55 -18.53
C ALA A 28 21.01 2.10 -18.73
N ARG A 29 20.89 1.26 -17.70
CA ARG A 29 21.18 -0.16 -17.79
C ARG A 29 20.25 -0.88 -18.77
N ALA A 30 18.96 -0.63 -18.72
CA ALA A 30 17.97 -1.24 -19.62
C ALA A 30 18.20 -0.81 -21.09
N PHE A 31 18.66 0.41 -21.32
CA PHE A 31 19.10 0.88 -22.63
C PHE A 31 20.30 0.08 -23.17
N LEU A 32 21.33 -0.14 -22.36
CA LEU A 32 22.48 -0.99 -22.73
C LEU A 32 22.05 -2.45 -23.01
N GLU A 33 21.02 -2.93 -22.35
CA GLU A 33 20.42 -4.25 -22.57
C GLU A 33 19.55 -4.32 -23.85
N GLY A 34 19.27 -3.18 -24.49
CA GLY A 34 18.41 -3.10 -25.67
C GLY A 34 16.90 -3.15 -25.34
N ARG A 35 16.53 -2.91 -24.10
CA ARG A 35 15.13 -2.91 -23.61
C ARG A 35 14.46 -1.55 -23.72
N LEU A 36 15.22 -0.48 -23.78
CA LEU A 36 14.75 0.88 -23.96
C LEU A 36 15.42 1.50 -25.18
N THR A 37 14.73 2.44 -25.81
CA THR A 37 15.20 3.21 -26.98
C THR A 37 15.68 4.60 -26.57
N GLU A 38 16.48 5.28 -27.42
CA GLU A 38 16.86 6.67 -27.22
C GLU A 38 15.64 7.57 -27.09
N LYS A 39 14.63 7.38 -27.95
CA LYS A 39 13.37 8.14 -27.90
C LYS A 39 12.66 8.05 -26.54
N GLN A 40 12.69 6.88 -25.89
CA GLN A 40 12.13 6.71 -24.55
C GLN A 40 12.98 7.43 -23.49
N LEU A 41 14.32 7.40 -23.63
CA LEU A 41 15.21 8.13 -22.71
C LEU A 41 15.04 9.65 -22.83
N GLU A 42 14.83 10.18 -24.05
CA GLU A 42 14.53 11.59 -24.30
C GLU A 42 13.26 12.06 -23.59
N LYS A 43 12.30 11.14 -23.42
CA LYS A 43 11.02 11.38 -22.75
C LYS A 43 11.05 11.05 -21.25
N PHE A 44 12.22 11.02 -20.63
CA PHE A 44 12.30 10.84 -19.18
C PHE A 44 11.57 11.97 -18.45
N ARG A 45 10.68 11.62 -17.49
CA ARG A 45 9.78 12.54 -16.78
C ARG A 45 8.68 13.16 -17.66
N GLN A 46 8.29 12.50 -18.73
CA GLN A 46 7.23 12.94 -19.65
C GLN A 46 6.20 11.80 -19.86
N GLU A 47 5.56 11.39 -18.77
CA GLU A 47 4.69 10.21 -18.72
C GLU A 47 3.30 10.41 -19.38
N VAL A 48 2.87 11.67 -19.55
CA VAL A 48 1.53 11.99 -20.09
C VAL A 48 1.40 11.57 -21.56
N GLU A 49 2.49 11.62 -22.28
CA GLU A 49 2.58 11.07 -23.63
C GLU A 49 2.89 9.57 -23.59
N VAL A 50 2.41 8.84 -24.59
CA VAL A 50 2.73 7.42 -24.78
C VAL A 50 4.25 7.25 -24.91
N ASP A 51 4.83 6.23 -24.29
CA ASP A 51 6.26 5.88 -24.27
C ASP A 51 7.18 6.79 -23.41
N GLY A 52 6.64 7.63 -22.53
CA GLY A 52 7.45 8.37 -21.55
C GLY A 52 7.96 7.49 -20.41
N LEU A 53 9.09 7.87 -19.82
CA LEU A 53 9.66 7.17 -18.67
C LEU A 53 9.35 7.90 -17.36
N SER A 54 8.91 7.14 -16.36
CA SER A 54 8.58 7.62 -15.03
C SER A 54 9.81 8.16 -14.28
N SER A 55 9.61 9.20 -13.45
CA SER A 55 10.65 9.72 -12.55
C SER A 55 11.15 8.67 -11.55
N TYR A 56 10.21 7.91 -11.02
CA TYR A 56 10.39 6.85 -10.02
C TYR A 56 9.73 5.56 -10.51
N PRO A 57 10.02 4.41 -9.90
CA PRO A 57 9.30 3.17 -10.20
C PRO A 57 7.79 3.35 -10.14
N HIS A 58 7.11 3.09 -11.23
CA HIS A 58 5.67 3.30 -11.40
C HIS A 58 5.02 2.11 -12.13
N PRO A 59 4.66 1.04 -11.42
CA PRO A 59 4.10 -0.18 -12.00
C PRO A 59 2.81 0.02 -12.79
N TRP A 60 1.98 1.00 -12.42
CA TRP A 60 0.74 1.30 -13.14
C TRP A 60 0.97 1.72 -14.60
N LEU A 61 1.97 2.59 -14.84
CA LEU A 61 2.27 3.09 -16.19
C LEU A 61 3.31 2.24 -16.94
N MET A 62 4.28 1.65 -16.21
CA MET A 62 5.30 0.78 -16.78
C MET A 62 5.09 -0.66 -16.27
N ASN A 63 3.96 -1.24 -16.62
CA ASN A 63 3.42 -2.47 -16.04
C ASN A 63 4.16 -3.76 -16.40
N ASP A 64 5.04 -3.73 -17.39
CA ASP A 64 5.93 -4.83 -17.80
C ASP A 64 7.37 -4.65 -17.29
N PHE A 65 7.67 -3.49 -16.70
CA PHE A 65 9.01 -3.11 -16.29
C PHE A 65 9.18 -3.08 -14.76
N TRP A 66 8.50 -2.14 -14.06
CA TRP A 66 8.64 -1.96 -12.62
C TRP A 66 7.83 -2.97 -11.82
N GLN A 67 8.50 -3.66 -10.88
CA GLN A 67 7.84 -4.62 -10.00
C GLN A 67 7.09 -3.93 -8.85
N PHE A 68 7.72 -2.93 -8.23
CA PHE A 68 7.23 -2.23 -7.05
C PHE A 68 7.43 -0.72 -7.17
N PRO A 69 6.48 0.12 -6.71
CA PRO A 69 6.70 1.54 -6.57
C PRO A 69 7.59 1.77 -5.36
N THR A 70 8.55 2.65 -5.49
CA THR A 70 9.44 3.01 -4.40
C THR A 70 9.80 4.48 -4.46
N VAL A 71 9.90 5.04 -3.29
CA VAL A 71 10.42 6.38 -3.00
C VAL A 71 11.18 6.28 -1.68
N SER A 72 11.90 7.31 -1.25
CA SER A 72 12.74 7.24 -0.03
C SER A 72 11.92 7.51 1.25
N MET A 73 10.81 6.77 1.45
CA MET A 73 9.87 6.95 2.58
C MET A 73 9.75 5.71 3.48
N GLY A 74 10.69 4.79 3.39
CA GLY A 74 10.71 3.59 4.23
C GLY A 74 9.75 2.47 3.81
N LEU A 75 8.84 2.70 2.85
CA LEU A 75 7.88 1.70 2.42
C LEU A 75 8.53 0.54 1.65
N GLY A 76 9.61 0.82 0.90
CA GLY A 76 10.37 -0.21 0.17
C GLY A 76 10.99 -1.25 1.10
N PRO A 77 11.79 -0.87 2.11
CA PRO A 77 12.36 -1.82 3.07
C PRO A 77 11.29 -2.59 3.84
N LEU A 78 10.24 -1.93 4.31
CA LEU A 78 9.14 -2.59 5.00
C LEU A 78 8.47 -3.65 4.12
N GLN A 79 8.05 -3.29 2.91
CA GLN A 79 7.42 -4.22 1.97
C GLN A 79 8.35 -5.38 1.59
N ALA A 80 9.65 -5.13 1.39
CA ALA A 80 10.62 -6.16 1.03
C ALA A 80 10.74 -7.26 2.08
N ILE A 81 10.65 -6.92 3.37
CA ILE A 81 10.64 -7.90 4.47
C ILE A 81 9.42 -8.83 4.33
N TYR A 82 8.22 -8.25 4.20
CA TYR A 82 7.00 -9.05 4.10
C TYR A 82 6.88 -9.80 2.77
N GLN A 83 7.44 -9.25 1.70
CA GLN A 83 7.54 -9.96 0.42
C GLN A 83 8.45 -11.21 0.52
N ALA A 84 9.58 -11.09 1.21
CA ALA A 84 10.49 -12.22 1.46
C ALA A 84 9.84 -13.28 2.35
N ARG A 85 9.09 -12.85 3.37
CA ARG A 85 8.29 -13.72 4.23
C ARG A 85 7.20 -14.43 3.45
N PHE A 86 6.51 -13.73 2.57
CA PHE A 86 5.44 -14.30 1.75
C PHE A 86 5.96 -15.34 0.75
N LEU A 87 7.16 -15.18 0.21
CA LEU A 87 7.82 -16.22 -0.58
C LEU A 87 8.03 -17.51 0.22
N LYS A 88 8.48 -17.41 1.47
CA LYS A 88 8.63 -18.57 2.39
C LYS A 88 7.27 -19.19 2.72
N TYR A 89 6.24 -18.36 2.95
CA TYR A 89 4.88 -18.82 3.17
C TYR A 89 4.34 -19.65 2.00
N LEU A 90 4.51 -19.18 0.76
CA LEU A 90 4.08 -19.91 -0.43
C LEU A 90 4.86 -21.23 -0.61
N GLU A 91 6.18 -21.21 -0.36
CA GLU A 91 7.04 -22.39 -0.43
C GLU A 91 6.66 -23.42 0.63
N ASN A 92 6.47 -23.01 1.87
CA ASN A 92 6.08 -23.88 2.99
C ASN A 92 4.69 -24.51 2.81
N ARG A 93 3.81 -23.81 2.11
CA ARG A 93 2.49 -24.36 1.70
C ARG A 93 2.54 -25.21 0.43
N GLY A 94 3.71 -25.40 -0.18
CA GLY A 94 3.87 -26.19 -1.40
C GLY A 94 3.23 -25.57 -2.64
N LEU A 95 2.93 -24.25 -2.63
CA LEU A 95 2.28 -23.54 -3.73
C LEU A 95 3.26 -23.08 -4.81
N ILE A 96 4.52 -22.88 -4.46
CA ILE A 96 5.60 -22.52 -5.38
C ILE A 96 6.86 -23.29 -5.03
N LYS A 97 7.79 -23.30 -6.01
CA LYS A 97 9.20 -23.70 -5.81
C LYS A 97 10.03 -22.43 -5.83
N ALA A 98 10.56 -22.01 -4.69
CA ALA A 98 11.31 -20.75 -4.60
C ALA A 98 12.66 -20.81 -5.35
N GLU A 99 13.26 -22.00 -5.58
CA GLU A 99 14.49 -22.22 -6.36
C GLU A 99 15.66 -21.29 -5.96
N GLY A 100 15.68 -20.86 -4.71
CA GLY A 100 16.67 -19.93 -4.16
C GLY A 100 16.53 -18.49 -4.67
N ARG A 101 15.34 -18.06 -5.09
CA ARG A 101 14.99 -16.66 -5.39
C ARG A 101 15.26 -15.78 -4.18
N LYS A 102 15.63 -14.54 -4.45
CA LYS A 102 15.92 -13.52 -3.44
C LYS A 102 15.00 -12.32 -3.62
N VAL A 103 14.76 -11.63 -2.52
CA VAL A 103 14.21 -10.28 -2.49
C VAL A 103 15.35 -9.33 -2.18
N TRP A 104 15.58 -8.37 -3.06
CA TRP A 104 16.62 -7.36 -2.95
C TRP A 104 15.98 -6.01 -2.72
N ALA A 105 16.45 -5.27 -1.73
CA ALA A 105 16.04 -3.89 -1.50
C ALA A 105 17.26 -2.96 -1.56
N PHE A 106 17.24 -2.01 -2.49
CA PHE A 106 18.24 -0.96 -2.66
C PHE A 106 17.74 0.30 -1.97
N LEU A 107 18.44 0.74 -0.94
CA LEU A 107 18.00 1.74 0.01
C LEU A 107 19.04 2.87 0.13
N GLY A 108 18.62 4.05 0.59
CA GLY A 108 19.51 5.13 0.98
C GLY A 108 19.76 5.16 2.49
N ASP A 109 20.92 5.65 2.90
CA ASP A 109 21.24 5.85 4.32
C ASP A 109 20.36 6.92 4.99
N GLY A 110 19.98 7.96 4.25
CA GLY A 110 19.02 8.95 4.71
C GLY A 110 17.59 8.41 4.83
N GLU A 111 17.21 7.43 4.03
CA GLU A 111 15.92 6.73 4.12
C GLU A 111 15.77 5.93 5.43
N MET A 112 16.89 5.58 6.07
CA MET A 112 16.86 4.88 7.36
C MET A 112 16.43 5.76 8.54
N ASP A 113 16.21 7.07 8.33
CA ASP A 113 15.56 7.96 9.29
C ASP A 113 14.04 7.70 9.40
N GLU A 114 13.43 7.08 8.38
CA GLU A 114 12.01 6.73 8.40
C GLU A 114 11.76 5.54 9.35
N PRO A 115 10.78 5.65 10.28
CA PRO A 115 10.44 4.55 11.20
C PRO A 115 10.09 3.25 10.48
N GLU A 116 9.46 3.33 9.31
CA GLU A 116 9.07 2.21 8.47
C GLU A 116 10.29 1.42 7.97
N SER A 117 11.42 2.09 7.72
CA SER A 117 12.65 1.44 7.27
C SER A 117 13.24 0.48 8.30
N VAL A 118 13.02 0.75 9.58
CA VAL A 118 13.65 0.01 10.69
C VAL A 118 12.66 -0.78 11.55
N GLY A 119 11.36 -0.50 11.42
CA GLY A 119 10.33 -1.01 12.31
C GLY A 119 10.14 -2.53 12.30
N ALA A 120 10.46 -3.21 11.20
CA ALA A 120 10.24 -4.65 11.04
C ALA A 120 11.53 -5.48 10.95
N LEU A 121 12.70 -4.93 11.25
CA LEU A 121 13.98 -5.64 11.11
C LEU A 121 14.04 -6.92 11.96
N SER A 122 13.48 -6.90 13.17
CA SER A 122 13.49 -8.05 14.09
C SER A 122 12.67 -9.22 13.56
N ILE A 123 11.56 -9.00 12.85
CA ILE A 123 10.75 -10.09 12.29
C ILE A 123 11.52 -10.83 11.21
N ALA A 124 12.29 -10.11 10.38
CA ALA A 124 13.08 -10.72 9.32
C ALA A 124 14.12 -11.72 9.87
N ALA A 125 14.78 -11.38 10.97
CA ALA A 125 15.74 -12.25 11.63
C ALA A 125 15.05 -13.41 12.37
N ARG A 126 13.96 -13.13 13.11
CA ARG A 126 13.18 -14.14 13.84
C ARG A 126 12.64 -15.23 12.91
N GLU A 127 12.15 -14.85 11.74
CA GLU A 127 11.65 -15.78 10.72
C GLU A 127 12.74 -16.31 9.78
N LYS A 128 14.01 -16.00 10.06
CA LYS A 128 15.18 -16.51 9.30
C LYS A 128 15.07 -16.27 7.80
N LEU A 129 14.71 -15.05 7.39
CA LEU A 129 14.52 -14.69 5.99
C LEU A 129 15.85 -14.57 5.24
N ASP A 130 16.55 -15.69 5.05
CA ASP A 130 17.81 -15.77 4.31
C ASP A 130 17.65 -15.52 2.80
N ASN A 131 16.44 -15.36 2.34
CA ASN A 131 16.10 -14.92 0.99
C ASN A 131 15.97 -13.39 0.86
N LEU A 132 16.25 -12.62 1.91
CA LEU A 132 16.19 -11.15 1.94
C LEU A 132 17.60 -10.55 1.99
N ILE A 133 17.88 -9.60 1.09
CA ILE A 133 19.15 -8.86 1.04
C ILE A 133 18.85 -7.37 0.90
N PHE A 134 19.30 -6.58 1.87
CA PHE A 134 19.30 -5.12 1.79
C PHE A 134 20.66 -4.63 1.32
N VAL A 135 20.66 -3.63 0.43
CA VAL A 135 21.85 -2.91 -0.01
C VAL A 135 21.64 -1.43 0.29
N VAL A 136 22.25 -0.98 1.38
CA VAL A 136 22.15 0.42 1.80
C VAL A 136 23.27 1.22 1.15
N ASN A 137 22.90 2.18 0.32
CA ASN A 137 23.82 3.13 -0.32
C ASN A 137 24.18 4.23 0.67
N CYS A 138 25.28 4.03 1.41
CA CYS A 138 25.76 4.96 2.43
C CYS A 138 26.63 6.04 1.80
N ASN A 139 26.00 7.03 1.17
CA ASN A 139 26.70 8.19 0.64
C ASN A 139 26.96 9.27 1.70
N LEU A 140 26.43 9.10 2.92
CA LEU A 140 26.55 9.94 4.10
C LEU A 140 25.83 11.30 4.00
N GLN A 141 25.01 11.53 2.97
CA GLN A 141 24.35 12.81 2.73
C GLN A 141 22.84 12.67 2.52
N ARG A 142 22.11 13.61 3.12
CA ARG A 142 20.70 13.91 2.82
C ARG A 142 20.60 14.97 1.72
N LEU A 143 19.49 15.71 1.70
CA LEU A 143 19.28 16.78 0.71
C LEU A 143 20.14 18.02 1.03
N ASP A 144 20.16 18.46 2.28
CA ASP A 144 20.78 19.71 2.73
C ASP A 144 22.19 19.53 3.29
N GLY A 145 22.61 18.32 3.60
CA GLY A 145 23.89 18.06 4.25
C GLY A 145 24.10 16.58 4.61
N PRO A 146 25.03 16.28 5.53
CA PRO A 146 25.29 14.91 5.97
C PRO A 146 24.10 14.31 6.73
N VAL A 147 23.93 12.98 6.64
CA VAL A 147 22.90 12.25 7.41
C VAL A 147 23.16 12.37 8.91
N ARG A 148 24.43 12.18 9.33
CA ARG A 148 24.90 12.32 10.71
C ARG A 148 26.19 13.14 10.74
N GLY A 149 26.09 14.48 10.59
CA GLY A 149 27.27 15.36 10.48
C GLY A 149 28.26 15.14 11.61
N ASN A 150 27.80 15.16 12.85
CA ASN A 150 28.58 14.94 14.08
C ASN A 150 28.56 13.48 14.56
N GLY A 151 28.18 12.54 13.71
CA GLY A 151 28.06 11.13 14.01
C GLY A 151 28.63 10.24 12.91
N LYS A 152 28.22 8.97 12.92
CA LYS A 152 28.70 7.93 12.00
C LYS A 152 27.55 6.98 11.64
N ILE A 153 26.83 7.30 10.59
CA ILE A 153 25.60 6.57 10.19
C ILE A 153 25.88 5.08 9.92
N ILE A 154 27.03 4.74 9.34
CA ILE A 154 27.34 3.32 9.04
C ILE A 154 27.48 2.50 10.31
N GLN A 155 28.13 3.05 11.35
CA GLN A 155 28.28 2.38 12.63
C GLN A 155 26.94 2.29 13.39
N GLU A 156 26.12 3.32 13.29
CA GLU A 156 24.77 3.33 13.84
C GLU A 156 23.91 2.23 13.18
N LEU A 157 23.90 2.16 11.85
CA LEU A 157 23.18 1.13 11.10
C LEU A 157 23.75 -0.27 11.37
N GLU A 158 25.08 -0.43 11.45
CA GLU A 158 25.68 -1.72 11.80
C GLU A 158 25.18 -2.20 13.16
N GLY A 159 25.18 -1.32 14.17
CA GLY A 159 24.68 -1.65 15.51
C GLY A 159 23.21 -2.05 15.50
N LEU A 160 22.38 -1.30 14.76
CA LEU A 160 20.95 -1.57 14.61
C LEU A 160 20.66 -2.94 13.96
N PHE A 161 21.27 -3.22 12.81
CA PHE A 161 21.06 -4.47 12.09
C PHE A 161 21.62 -5.69 12.83
N ARG A 162 22.81 -5.56 13.46
CA ARG A 162 23.37 -6.63 14.30
C ARG A 162 22.50 -6.91 15.52
N GLY A 163 22.01 -5.85 16.19
CA GLY A 163 21.09 -5.96 17.32
C GLY A 163 19.77 -6.63 16.94
N ALA A 164 19.30 -6.43 15.71
CA ALA A 164 18.13 -7.11 15.17
C ALA A 164 18.40 -8.55 14.67
N GLY A 165 19.65 -9.05 14.73
CA GLY A 165 20.00 -10.42 14.32
C GLY A 165 20.33 -10.62 12.84
N TRP A 166 20.64 -9.55 12.11
CA TRP A 166 21.03 -9.62 10.71
C TRP A 166 22.51 -9.94 10.51
N ASN A 167 22.84 -10.62 9.42
CA ASN A 167 24.18 -10.68 8.87
C ASN A 167 24.54 -9.32 8.25
N VAL A 168 25.63 -8.69 8.73
CA VAL A 168 26.05 -7.36 8.27
C VAL A 168 27.37 -7.45 7.52
N ILE A 169 27.37 -7.00 6.26
CA ILE A 169 28.54 -6.89 5.41
C ILE A 169 28.84 -5.42 5.16
N LYS A 170 30.03 -4.95 5.50
CA LYS A 170 30.46 -3.54 5.27
C LYS A 170 31.40 -3.44 4.08
N VAL A 171 31.07 -2.56 3.12
CA VAL A 171 31.89 -2.27 1.93
C VAL A 171 32.34 -0.82 2.01
N ILE A 172 33.38 -0.55 2.79
CA ILE A 172 33.77 0.81 3.21
C ILE A 172 34.85 1.40 2.31
N TRP A 173 35.95 0.62 2.11
CA TRP A 173 37.15 1.09 1.42
C TRP A 173 37.42 0.29 0.16
N GLY A 174 37.77 0.98 -0.92
CA GLY A 174 38.17 0.36 -2.18
C GLY A 174 39.57 -0.27 -2.12
N GLY A 175 39.91 -1.11 -3.09
CA GLY A 175 41.16 -1.88 -3.14
C GLY A 175 42.44 -1.05 -3.09
N ARG A 176 42.41 0.23 -3.48
CA ARG A 176 43.57 1.13 -3.35
C ARG A 176 43.98 1.43 -1.91
N TRP A 177 43.11 1.20 -0.93
CA TRP A 177 43.41 1.29 0.50
C TRP A 177 44.11 0.03 1.02
N ASP A 178 43.99 -1.12 0.36
CA ASP A 178 44.50 -2.39 0.87
C ASP A 178 46.03 -2.36 1.11
N PRO A 179 46.87 -1.75 0.26
CA PRO A 179 48.31 -1.62 0.53
C PRO A 179 48.62 -0.72 1.75
N LEU A 180 47.78 0.26 2.05
CA LEU A 180 47.91 1.11 3.23
C LEU A 180 47.57 0.32 4.50
N PHE A 181 46.46 -0.43 4.49
CA PHE A 181 46.08 -1.30 5.60
C PHE A 181 47.14 -2.39 5.85
N ALA A 182 47.72 -2.96 4.83
CA ALA A 182 48.78 -3.97 4.98
C ALA A 182 50.05 -3.42 5.66
N ARG A 183 50.26 -2.10 5.64
CA ARG A 183 51.38 -1.40 6.29
C ARG A 183 51.03 -0.82 7.66
N ASP A 184 49.77 -0.84 8.05
CA ASP A 184 49.29 -0.25 9.31
C ASP A 184 49.46 -1.21 10.50
N ASN A 185 50.70 -1.62 10.77
CA ASN A 185 51.03 -2.60 11.82
C ASN A 185 50.69 -2.13 13.25
N GLN A 186 50.54 -0.82 13.45
CA GLN A 186 50.27 -0.23 14.76
C GLN A 186 48.83 0.31 14.90
N GLY A 187 47.98 0.19 13.84
CA GLY A 187 46.59 0.59 13.83
C GLY A 187 46.34 2.10 13.78
N TRP A 188 47.34 2.92 13.40
CA TRP A 188 47.18 4.37 13.29
C TRP A 188 46.18 4.79 12.22
N LEU A 189 46.15 4.05 11.10
CA LEU A 189 45.20 4.32 10.03
C LEU A 189 43.77 4.00 10.48
N GLN A 190 43.60 2.83 11.11
CA GLN A 190 42.31 2.44 11.70
C GLN A 190 41.85 3.47 12.74
N LYS A 191 42.73 3.84 13.68
CA LYS A 191 42.44 4.86 14.71
C LYS A 191 41.96 6.18 14.08
N ARG A 192 42.68 6.68 13.06
CA ARG A 192 42.30 7.93 12.39
C ARG A 192 40.93 7.81 11.70
N MET A 193 40.66 6.67 11.04
CA MET A 193 39.35 6.41 10.45
C MET A 193 38.23 6.36 11.46
N GLU A 194 38.47 5.83 12.65
CA GLU A 194 37.52 5.78 13.74
C GLU A 194 37.27 7.13 14.42
N GLU A 195 38.23 8.07 14.35
CA GLU A 195 38.06 9.43 14.84
C GLU A 195 37.21 10.31 13.89
N CYS A 196 37.28 10.06 12.58
CA CYS A 196 36.59 10.86 11.57
C CYS A 196 35.07 10.73 11.70
N LEU A 197 34.39 11.86 11.61
CA LEU A 197 32.93 11.96 11.53
C LEU A 197 32.46 11.93 10.07
N ASP A 198 31.16 11.75 9.86
CA ASP A 198 30.59 11.75 8.50
C ASP A 198 30.77 13.08 7.78
N GLY A 199 30.74 14.21 8.51
CA GLY A 199 31.05 15.53 7.99
C GLY A 199 32.50 15.66 7.51
N ASP A 200 33.48 15.04 8.21
CA ASP A 200 34.86 14.98 7.76
C ASP A 200 35.00 14.22 6.45
N TYR A 201 34.35 13.01 6.39
CA TYR A 201 34.37 12.19 5.18
C TYR A 201 33.71 12.86 3.97
N GLN A 202 32.69 13.68 4.18
CA GLN A 202 32.13 14.52 3.13
C GLN A 202 33.15 15.55 2.65
N SER A 203 33.76 16.27 3.58
CA SER A 203 34.78 17.29 3.28
C SER A 203 35.98 16.74 2.51
N TYR A 204 36.43 15.52 2.84
CA TYR A 204 37.54 14.86 2.11
C TYR A 204 37.22 14.53 0.66
N LYS A 205 35.95 14.45 0.28
CA LYS A 205 35.54 14.20 -1.12
C LYS A 205 35.09 15.44 -1.85
N ALA A 206 34.64 16.46 -1.13
CA ALA A 206 34.31 17.77 -1.68
C ALA A 206 35.56 18.59 -2.03
N ASN A 207 36.74 18.24 -1.46
CA ASN A 207 38.02 18.92 -1.66
C ASN A 207 39.04 18.00 -2.39
N ASP A 208 40.22 18.53 -2.66
CA ASP A 208 41.30 17.84 -3.36
C ASP A 208 42.18 16.95 -2.48
N GLY A 209 43.16 16.27 -3.08
CA GLY A 209 44.07 15.39 -2.37
C GLY A 209 45.01 16.10 -1.41
N SER A 210 45.35 17.38 -1.65
CA SER A 210 46.17 18.18 -0.73
C SER A 210 45.41 18.44 0.57
N TYR A 211 44.11 18.73 0.50
CA TYR A 211 43.25 18.86 1.65
C TYR A 211 43.18 17.52 2.46
N VAL A 212 43.01 16.40 1.77
CA VAL A 212 42.98 15.06 2.42
C VAL A 212 44.33 14.77 3.09
N ARG A 213 45.44 15.04 2.42
CA ARG A 213 46.79 14.91 3.02
C ARG A 213 46.88 15.68 4.31
N GLN A 214 46.50 16.96 4.29
CA GLN A 214 46.63 17.85 5.43
C GLN A 214 45.70 17.47 6.57
N HIS A 215 44.42 17.20 6.29
CA HIS A 215 43.39 17.06 7.31
C HIS A 215 43.13 15.61 7.75
N PHE A 216 43.55 14.61 6.98
CA PHE A 216 43.46 13.22 7.34
C PHE A 216 44.84 12.62 7.72
N PHE A 217 45.80 12.57 6.79
CA PHE A 217 47.05 11.86 7.00
C PHE A 217 48.04 12.61 7.89
N ASN A 218 48.15 13.92 7.78
CA ASN A 218 49.09 14.70 8.57
C ASN A 218 48.68 14.86 10.04
N GLN A 219 47.59 14.27 10.48
CA GLN A 219 47.18 14.30 11.88
C GLN A 219 48.06 13.40 12.77
N TYR A 220 48.76 12.44 12.19
CA TYR A 220 49.70 11.56 12.87
C TYR A 220 51.01 11.45 12.04
N PRO A 221 52.23 11.51 12.70
CA PRO A 221 53.49 11.37 12.03
C PRO A 221 53.61 10.05 11.23
N GLU A 222 53.06 8.96 11.75
CA GLU A 222 53.05 7.64 11.16
C GLU A 222 52.27 7.63 9.84
N LEU A 223 51.11 8.28 9.82
CA LEU A 223 50.27 8.39 8.63
C LEU A 223 50.89 9.32 7.59
N LYS A 224 51.49 10.43 8.05
CA LYS A 224 52.25 11.33 7.15
C LYS A 224 53.37 10.57 6.43
N LYS A 225 54.14 9.76 7.15
CA LYS A 225 55.19 8.91 6.58
C LYS A 225 54.63 7.84 5.65
N MET A 226 53.46 7.25 5.98
CA MET A 226 52.81 6.23 5.18
C MET A 226 52.49 6.67 3.75
N VAL A 227 52.21 7.98 3.54
CA VAL A 227 51.83 8.56 2.25
C VAL A 227 52.84 9.56 1.69
N GLU A 228 54.09 9.59 2.23
CA GLU A 228 55.11 10.59 1.82
C GLU A 228 55.46 10.53 0.33
N ASN A 229 55.42 9.31 -0.26
CA ASN A 229 55.71 9.06 -1.65
C ASN A 229 54.48 9.06 -2.57
N MET A 230 53.30 9.34 -2.04
CA MET A 230 52.08 9.42 -2.83
C MET A 230 51.85 10.87 -3.29
N THR A 231 51.43 11.05 -4.52
CA THR A 231 50.97 12.35 -5.02
C THR A 231 49.59 12.71 -4.42
N ASP A 232 49.22 13.98 -4.47
CA ASP A 232 47.89 14.39 -3.99
C ASP A 232 46.76 13.76 -4.86
N GLU A 233 47.00 13.56 -6.14
CA GLU A 233 46.07 12.85 -7.02
C GLU A 233 45.88 11.38 -6.61
N GLU A 234 46.95 10.69 -6.27
CA GLU A 234 46.87 9.30 -5.79
C GLU A 234 46.12 9.19 -4.46
N ILE A 235 46.30 10.15 -3.55
CA ILE A 235 45.56 10.28 -2.30
C ILE A 235 44.05 10.51 -2.58
N TRP A 236 43.74 11.43 -3.51
CA TRP A 236 42.36 11.71 -3.88
C TRP A 236 41.67 10.50 -4.52
N ARG A 237 42.42 9.68 -5.26
CA ARG A 237 41.94 8.41 -5.88
C ARG A 237 41.76 7.26 -4.89
N LEU A 238 42.08 7.40 -3.62
CA LEU A 238 41.73 6.47 -2.57
C LEU A 238 40.20 6.47 -2.40
N ASN A 239 39.54 5.49 -3.04
CA ASN A 239 38.11 5.52 -3.25
C ASN A 239 37.35 4.77 -2.17
N ARG A 240 36.04 5.02 -2.08
CA ARG A 240 35.10 4.30 -1.19
C ARG A 240 34.76 2.93 -1.81
N GLY A 241 34.53 1.92 -0.95
CA GLY A 241 34.32 0.53 -1.36
C GLY A 241 33.11 0.30 -2.23
N GLY A 242 32.04 1.08 -2.05
CA GLY A 242 30.82 1.00 -2.87
C GLY A 242 31.04 1.37 -4.35
N HIS A 243 32.19 2.00 -4.68
CA HIS A 243 32.61 2.29 -6.06
C HIS A 243 33.72 1.34 -6.58
N ASP A 244 34.02 0.28 -5.82
CA ASP A 244 34.98 -0.74 -6.22
C ASP A 244 34.23 -2.01 -6.68
N PRO A 245 34.27 -2.34 -7.98
CA PRO A 245 33.53 -3.49 -8.51
C PRO A 245 33.90 -4.82 -7.89
N GLN A 246 35.17 -5.02 -7.50
CA GLN A 246 35.65 -6.27 -6.90
C GLN A 246 35.12 -6.42 -5.47
N LYS A 247 35.19 -5.34 -4.67
CA LYS A 247 34.66 -5.32 -3.30
C LYS A 247 33.15 -5.51 -3.29
N VAL A 248 32.43 -4.85 -4.20
CA VAL A 248 30.98 -5.02 -4.36
C VAL A 248 30.63 -6.44 -4.78
N TYR A 249 31.33 -7.01 -5.78
CA TYR A 249 31.12 -8.41 -6.18
C TYR A 249 31.29 -9.38 -5.01
N ALA A 250 32.38 -9.25 -4.25
CA ALA A 250 32.65 -10.11 -3.10
C ALA A 250 31.56 -10.02 -2.03
N ALA A 251 31.04 -8.81 -1.76
CA ALA A 251 29.96 -8.60 -0.81
C ALA A 251 28.67 -9.28 -1.26
N TYR A 252 28.31 -9.14 -2.54
CA TYR A 252 27.10 -9.77 -3.09
C TYR A 252 27.23 -11.30 -3.11
N ALA A 253 28.40 -11.85 -3.45
CA ALA A 253 28.64 -13.28 -3.40
C ALA A 253 28.43 -13.84 -1.98
N ARG A 254 29.00 -13.19 -0.97
CA ARG A 254 28.81 -13.57 0.44
C ARG A 254 27.36 -13.43 0.91
N ALA A 255 26.64 -12.38 0.46
CA ALA A 255 25.24 -12.19 0.81
C ALA A 255 24.34 -13.30 0.22
N VAL A 256 24.59 -13.72 -1.00
CA VAL A 256 23.82 -14.80 -1.67
C VAL A 256 24.10 -16.17 -1.05
N GLU A 257 25.35 -16.44 -0.63
CA GLU A 257 25.76 -17.69 0.02
C GLU A 257 25.23 -17.82 1.45
N HIS A 258 24.99 -16.69 2.14
CA HIS A 258 24.58 -16.69 3.54
C HIS A 258 23.22 -17.38 3.74
N LYS A 259 23.11 -18.14 4.85
CA LYS A 259 21.90 -18.89 5.23
C LYS A 259 21.50 -18.60 6.67
N GLY A 260 20.22 -18.77 6.96
CA GLY A 260 19.64 -18.73 8.30
C GLY A 260 19.25 -17.35 8.80
N THR A 261 19.76 -16.26 8.24
CA THR A 261 19.35 -14.88 8.60
C THR A 261 19.36 -13.95 7.37
N PRO A 262 18.59 -12.86 7.40
CA PRO A 262 18.68 -11.84 6.35
C PRO A 262 20.05 -11.16 6.34
N THR A 263 20.44 -10.60 5.20
CA THR A 263 21.73 -9.91 5.04
C THR A 263 21.53 -8.45 4.69
N VAL A 264 22.31 -7.57 5.32
CA VAL A 264 22.47 -6.18 4.89
C VAL A 264 23.90 -5.91 4.42
N ILE A 265 24.03 -5.23 3.28
CA ILE A 265 25.28 -4.70 2.75
C ILE A 265 25.28 -3.18 2.97
N LEU A 266 26.16 -2.68 3.83
CA LEU A 266 26.37 -1.24 4.04
C LEU A 266 27.49 -0.78 3.10
N ALA A 267 27.11 -0.18 1.95
CA ALA A 267 28.05 0.21 0.90
C ALA A 267 28.35 1.70 0.98
N LYS A 268 29.58 2.07 1.40
CA LYS A 268 30.01 3.46 1.46
C LYS A 268 30.29 3.99 0.05
N THR A 269 29.53 5.02 -0.35
CA THR A 269 29.60 5.66 -1.66
C THR A 269 29.78 7.19 -1.57
N ILE A 270 29.77 7.85 -2.70
CA ILE A 270 29.87 9.32 -2.80
C ILE A 270 28.64 9.82 -3.53
N LYS A 271 27.91 10.77 -2.95
CA LYS A 271 26.83 11.46 -3.64
C LYS A 271 27.39 12.28 -4.80
N GLY A 272 26.78 12.15 -6.00
CA GLY A 272 27.30 12.80 -7.20
C GLY A 272 28.62 12.23 -7.72
N TYR A 273 28.91 10.94 -7.45
CA TYR A 273 30.12 10.26 -7.92
C TYR A 273 30.37 10.49 -9.42
N GLY A 274 31.55 10.97 -9.75
CA GLY A 274 31.94 11.29 -11.11
C GLY A 274 31.75 12.77 -11.49
N MET A 275 30.90 13.52 -10.80
CA MET A 275 30.61 14.91 -11.14
C MET A 275 31.78 15.87 -10.88
N GLY A 276 32.80 15.45 -10.11
CA GLY A 276 33.97 16.31 -9.78
C GLY A 276 33.53 17.63 -9.18
N ALA A 277 34.12 18.72 -9.67
CA ALA A 277 33.79 20.07 -9.22
C ALA A 277 32.34 20.52 -9.42
N ALA A 278 31.57 19.79 -10.27
CA ALA A 278 30.15 20.08 -10.50
C ALA A 278 29.25 19.72 -9.31
N GLY A 279 29.70 18.85 -8.38
CA GLY A 279 28.87 18.47 -7.25
C GLY A 279 29.31 17.24 -6.48
N GLU A 280 30.45 16.61 -6.78
CA GLU A 280 30.87 15.39 -6.09
C GLU A 280 31.11 15.62 -4.59
N GLY A 281 30.29 15.00 -3.73
CA GLY A 281 30.36 15.14 -2.29
C GLY A 281 29.82 16.46 -1.73
N GLN A 282 29.31 17.35 -2.57
CA GLN A 282 28.87 18.70 -2.15
C GLN A 282 27.38 18.72 -1.74
N ASN A 283 26.99 19.69 -0.92
CA ASN A 283 25.60 19.84 -0.48
C ASN A 283 24.67 20.20 -1.65
N ILE A 284 25.16 20.99 -2.63
CA ILE A 284 24.37 21.38 -3.81
C ILE A 284 24.05 20.22 -4.77
N THR A 285 24.67 19.07 -4.62
CA THR A 285 24.55 17.92 -5.55
C THR A 285 23.10 17.56 -5.87
N HIS A 286 22.21 17.62 -4.89
CA HIS A 286 20.80 17.28 -5.09
C HIS A 286 20.05 18.26 -6.00
N GLN A 287 20.48 19.52 -6.03
CA GLN A 287 19.86 20.58 -6.82
C GLN A 287 20.59 20.87 -8.13
N GLN A 288 21.72 20.21 -8.39
CA GLN A 288 22.50 20.39 -9.59
C GLN A 288 21.73 19.94 -10.82
N LYS A 289 21.41 20.89 -11.72
CA LYS A 289 20.57 20.63 -12.90
C LYS A 289 21.36 20.52 -14.20
N LYS A 290 22.49 21.23 -14.31
CA LYS A 290 23.30 21.30 -15.54
C LYS A 290 24.78 21.29 -15.22
N MET A 291 25.57 20.63 -16.06
CA MET A 291 27.02 20.67 -16.08
C MET A 291 27.49 21.58 -17.20
N THR A 292 28.60 22.30 -16.99
CA THR A 292 29.26 23.03 -18.07
C THR A 292 29.94 22.09 -19.03
N ILE A 293 30.30 22.57 -20.24
CA ILE A 293 30.98 21.74 -21.26
C ILE A 293 32.29 21.16 -20.71
N ASP A 294 33.06 21.96 -19.97
CA ASP A 294 34.33 21.49 -19.36
C ASP A 294 34.10 20.42 -18.30
N GLN A 295 33.03 20.53 -17.51
CA GLN A 295 32.65 19.50 -16.55
C GLN A 295 32.19 18.22 -17.26
N LEU A 296 31.43 18.31 -18.36
CA LEU A 296 31.06 17.19 -19.20
C LEU A 296 32.27 16.49 -19.80
N LYS A 297 33.27 17.25 -20.31
CA LYS A 297 34.55 16.72 -20.80
C LYS A 297 35.29 15.99 -19.68
N ALA A 298 35.40 16.58 -18.49
CA ALA A 298 36.06 15.95 -17.34
C ALA A 298 35.35 14.62 -16.94
N PHE A 299 34.03 14.61 -16.95
CA PHE A 299 33.23 13.38 -16.71
C PHE A 299 33.51 12.32 -17.77
N ARG A 300 33.42 12.67 -19.04
CA ARG A 300 33.71 11.79 -20.19
C ARG A 300 35.11 11.19 -20.07
N ASP A 301 36.11 12.01 -19.82
CA ASP A 301 37.53 11.59 -19.76
C ASP A 301 37.79 10.69 -18.56
N ARG A 302 37.17 10.99 -17.41
CA ARG A 302 37.27 10.14 -16.21
C ARG A 302 36.73 8.73 -16.42
N PHE A 303 35.67 8.57 -17.20
CA PHE A 303 35.02 7.29 -17.47
C PHE A 303 35.34 6.71 -18.86
N ASN A 304 36.25 7.34 -19.61
CA ASN A 304 36.65 6.94 -20.97
C ASN A 304 35.46 6.74 -21.91
N ILE A 305 34.45 7.66 -21.84
CA ILE A 305 33.27 7.58 -22.71
C ILE A 305 33.69 8.06 -24.12
N PRO A 306 33.46 7.27 -25.19
CA PRO A 306 33.96 7.58 -26.54
C PRO A 306 33.05 8.59 -27.26
N VAL A 307 32.97 9.83 -26.73
CA VAL A 307 32.26 10.95 -27.32
C VAL A 307 33.28 12.04 -27.62
N SER A 308 33.31 12.50 -28.87
CA SER A 308 34.22 13.55 -29.33
C SER A 308 33.88 14.94 -28.79
N ASP A 309 34.86 15.84 -28.79
CA ASP A 309 34.71 17.21 -28.26
C ASP A 309 33.64 18.02 -28.97
N ASP A 310 33.43 17.82 -30.27
CA ASP A 310 32.45 18.49 -31.08
C ASP A 310 30.99 18.00 -30.78
N LYS A 311 30.85 16.78 -30.25
CA LYS A 311 29.54 16.20 -29.90
C LYS A 311 29.20 16.26 -28.41
N ILE A 312 30.13 16.66 -27.57
CA ILE A 312 29.91 16.62 -26.09
C ILE A 312 28.76 17.53 -25.64
N ALA A 313 28.56 18.66 -26.35
CA ALA A 313 27.50 19.62 -26.04
C ALA A 313 26.09 19.05 -26.31
N ASP A 314 25.97 18.08 -27.22
CA ASP A 314 24.71 17.44 -27.58
C ASP A 314 24.30 16.33 -26.60
N ILE A 315 25.20 15.95 -25.70
CA ILE A 315 25.02 14.88 -24.68
C ILE A 315 24.41 13.63 -25.33
N PRO A 316 25.05 13.04 -26.36
CA PRO A 316 24.48 11.92 -27.07
C PRO A 316 24.37 10.68 -26.19
N PHE A 317 23.32 9.88 -26.39
CA PHE A 317 23.23 8.56 -25.79
C PHE A 317 24.29 7.66 -26.40
N TYR A 318 25.10 7.03 -25.54
CA TYR A 318 26.13 6.09 -25.96
C TYR A 318 25.78 4.67 -25.57
N LYS A 319 25.83 3.78 -26.54
CA LYS A 319 25.74 2.33 -26.36
C LYS A 319 26.79 1.70 -27.28
N PRO A 320 27.64 0.76 -26.75
CA PRO A 320 28.52 -0.04 -27.60
C PRO A 320 27.70 -0.84 -28.62
N ASP A 321 28.31 -1.15 -29.77
CA ASP A 321 27.69 -1.96 -30.79
C ASP A 321 27.25 -3.34 -30.23
N ASP A 322 26.15 -3.86 -30.74
CA ASP A 322 25.60 -5.15 -30.29
C ASP A 322 26.59 -6.32 -30.47
N ASP A 323 27.53 -6.18 -31.39
CA ASP A 323 28.62 -7.15 -31.63
C ASP A 323 29.86 -6.95 -30.78
N SER A 324 29.90 -5.89 -29.96
CA SER A 324 31.01 -5.63 -29.04
C SER A 324 31.16 -6.74 -28.00
N PRO A 325 32.37 -7.02 -27.51
CA PRO A 325 32.60 -8.03 -26.48
C PRO A 325 31.81 -7.78 -25.21
N GLU A 326 31.63 -6.50 -24.82
CA GLU A 326 30.92 -6.05 -23.62
C GLU A 326 29.45 -6.41 -23.70
N ILE A 327 28.80 -6.09 -24.83
CA ILE A 327 27.36 -6.36 -25.03
C ILE A 327 27.11 -7.85 -25.16
N LYS A 328 27.96 -8.59 -25.92
CA LYS A 328 27.87 -10.05 -26.00
C LYS A 328 28.00 -10.71 -24.62
N TYR A 329 28.95 -10.25 -23.82
CA TYR A 329 29.15 -10.75 -22.46
C TYR A 329 27.93 -10.46 -21.58
N LEU A 330 27.41 -9.22 -21.62
CA LEU A 330 26.22 -8.80 -20.87
C LEU A 330 25.03 -9.70 -21.22
N LYS A 331 24.70 -9.85 -22.51
CA LYS A 331 23.59 -10.67 -23.00
C LYS A 331 23.74 -12.14 -22.56
N LYS A 332 24.93 -12.72 -22.75
CA LYS A 332 25.23 -14.11 -22.34
C LYS A 332 25.00 -14.34 -20.84
N GLN A 333 25.45 -13.41 -19.99
CA GLN A 333 25.26 -13.54 -18.54
C GLN A 333 23.78 -13.42 -18.15
N ARG A 334 23.04 -12.49 -18.76
CA ARG A 334 21.61 -12.34 -18.46
C ARG A 334 20.79 -13.53 -18.96
N GLU A 335 21.11 -14.10 -20.11
CA GLU A 335 20.48 -15.32 -20.61
C GLU A 335 20.71 -16.50 -19.69
N ALA A 336 21.96 -16.69 -19.24
CA ALA A 336 22.32 -17.75 -18.30
C ALA A 336 21.59 -17.66 -16.96
N LEU A 337 21.24 -16.44 -16.53
CA LEU A 337 20.49 -16.18 -15.30
C LEU A 337 18.96 -16.13 -15.52
N GLY A 338 18.45 -16.44 -16.72
CA GLY A 338 17.03 -16.51 -17.00
C GLY A 338 16.40 -15.18 -17.45
N GLY A 339 17.18 -14.20 -17.95
CA GLY A 339 16.67 -12.97 -18.54
C GLY A 339 16.93 -11.71 -17.73
N TYR A 340 16.26 -10.62 -18.08
CA TYR A 340 16.53 -9.28 -17.59
C TYR A 340 15.64 -8.90 -16.40
N LEU A 341 16.12 -7.98 -15.54
CA LEU A 341 15.41 -7.38 -14.42
C LEU A 341 15.68 -5.86 -14.36
N PRO A 342 14.78 -5.03 -13.82
CA PRO A 342 13.43 -5.40 -13.36
C PRO A 342 12.56 -5.89 -14.51
N HIS A 343 11.63 -6.76 -14.23
CA HIS A 343 10.64 -7.27 -15.18
C HIS A 343 9.38 -7.63 -14.38
N ARG A 344 8.24 -7.22 -14.88
CA ARG A 344 6.92 -7.54 -14.32
C ARG A 344 6.08 -8.24 -15.38
N SER A 345 5.33 -9.24 -14.99
CA SER A 345 4.31 -9.85 -15.84
C SER A 345 2.96 -9.70 -15.18
N ILE A 346 1.95 -9.36 -15.95
CA ILE A 346 0.54 -9.33 -15.51
C ILE A 346 -0.23 -10.55 -15.99
N GLU A 347 0.39 -11.39 -16.80
CA GLU A 347 -0.21 -12.63 -17.31
C GLU A 347 -0.22 -13.69 -16.21
N VAL A 348 -1.41 -14.15 -15.87
CA VAL A 348 -1.64 -15.20 -14.88
C VAL A 348 -2.89 -15.99 -15.24
N GLU A 349 -2.96 -17.24 -14.76
CA GLU A 349 -4.14 -18.08 -14.91
C GLU A 349 -5.39 -17.42 -14.33
N GLN A 350 -6.49 -17.45 -15.07
CA GLN A 350 -7.81 -17.06 -14.57
C GLN A 350 -8.30 -18.11 -13.56
N LEU A 351 -8.78 -17.64 -12.41
CA LEU A 351 -9.35 -18.54 -11.41
C LEU A 351 -10.83 -18.79 -11.69
N LYS A 352 -11.27 -20.02 -11.48
CA LYS A 352 -12.68 -20.36 -11.53
C LYS A 352 -13.35 -19.94 -10.23
N ILE A 353 -14.11 -18.86 -10.30
CA ILE A 353 -14.73 -18.22 -9.14
C ILE A 353 -16.11 -18.86 -8.83
N PRO A 354 -16.46 -19.04 -7.54
CA PRO A 354 -17.78 -19.55 -7.17
C PRO A 354 -18.90 -18.64 -7.64
N HIS A 355 -19.98 -19.22 -8.12
CA HIS A 355 -21.19 -18.49 -8.47
C HIS A 355 -21.97 -18.05 -7.23
N LEU A 356 -22.89 -17.07 -7.39
CA LEU A 356 -23.65 -16.52 -6.26
C LEU A 356 -24.51 -17.57 -5.56
N GLU A 357 -24.96 -18.60 -6.27
CA GLU A 357 -25.75 -19.72 -5.74
C GLU A 357 -25.01 -20.53 -4.66
N GLU A 358 -23.67 -20.56 -4.71
CA GLU A 358 -22.87 -21.24 -3.67
C GLU A 358 -22.95 -20.52 -2.31
N PHE A 359 -23.34 -19.24 -2.31
CA PHE A 359 -23.60 -18.45 -1.11
C PHE A 359 -25.07 -18.50 -0.66
N SER A 360 -25.87 -19.46 -1.16
CA SER A 360 -27.30 -19.57 -0.85
C SER A 360 -27.62 -19.65 0.64
N SER A 361 -26.73 -20.20 1.47
CA SER A 361 -26.86 -20.19 2.94
C SER A 361 -26.79 -18.80 3.59
N ILE A 362 -26.46 -17.77 2.80
CA ILE A 362 -26.31 -16.38 3.22
C ILE A 362 -27.33 -15.49 2.49
N THR A 363 -27.57 -15.75 1.20
CA THR A 363 -28.50 -14.95 0.37
C THR A 363 -29.97 -15.29 0.64
N LYS A 364 -30.29 -16.49 1.16
CA LYS A 364 -31.63 -16.91 1.56
C LYS A 364 -32.01 -16.50 2.99
N GLY A 365 -31.36 -15.46 3.53
CA GLY A 365 -31.59 -15.00 4.88
C GLY A 365 -31.07 -15.96 5.96
N LEU A 366 -31.15 -15.53 7.20
CA LEU A 366 -30.61 -16.27 8.35
C LEU A 366 -31.70 -16.73 9.32
N GLY A 367 -32.97 -16.62 8.93
CA GLY A 367 -34.14 -16.90 9.77
C GLY A 367 -34.14 -15.93 10.98
N ASP A 368 -34.54 -16.46 12.15
CA ASP A 368 -34.61 -15.67 13.40
C ASP A 368 -33.26 -15.40 14.05
N ARG A 369 -32.17 -15.80 13.41
CA ARG A 369 -30.79 -15.58 13.97
C ARG A 369 -30.33 -14.16 13.68
N GLU A 370 -30.05 -13.44 14.76
CA GLU A 370 -29.39 -12.15 14.67
C GLU A 370 -27.86 -12.36 14.66
N ILE A 371 -27.20 -11.83 13.64
CA ILE A 371 -25.74 -11.80 13.53
C ILE A 371 -25.26 -10.42 13.06
N SER A 372 -23.99 -10.17 13.22
CA SER A 372 -23.33 -8.97 12.65
C SER A 372 -22.86 -9.23 11.20
N THR A 373 -22.60 -8.16 10.46
CA THR A 373 -21.95 -8.29 9.13
C THR A 373 -20.54 -8.86 9.23
N THR A 374 -19.84 -8.69 10.36
CA THR A 374 -18.59 -9.40 10.65
C THR A 374 -18.78 -10.92 10.64
N MET A 375 -19.80 -11.41 11.35
CA MET A 375 -20.12 -12.84 11.35
C MET A 375 -20.66 -13.35 10.00
N ALA A 376 -21.33 -12.50 9.24
CA ALA A 376 -21.71 -12.82 7.86
C ALA A 376 -20.48 -13.01 6.98
N PHE A 377 -19.46 -12.14 7.12
CA PHE A 377 -18.17 -12.30 6.44
C PHE A 377 -17.46 -13.61 6.79
N VAL A 378 -17.40 -13.98 8.06
CA VAL A 378 -16.79 -15.25 8.50
C VAL A 378 -17.50 -16.45 7.86
N ARG A 379 -18.82 -16.40 7.68
CA ARG A 379 -19.57 -17.44 6.95
C ARG A 379 -19.23 -17.45 5.47
N ILE A 380 -19.11 -16.30 4.82
CA ILE A 380 -18.65 -16.18 3.42
C ILE A 380 -17.26 -16.80 3.29
N LEU A 381 -16.32 -16.43 4.16
CA LEU A 381 -14.97 -16.98 4.16
C LEU A 381 -14.98 -18.51 4.34
N SER A 382 -15.88 -19.04 5.18
CA SER A 382 -16.03 -20.48 5.37
C SER A 382 -16.58 -21.20 4.12
N VAL A 383 -17.41 -20.54 3.30
CA VAL A 383 -17.84 -21.06 2.00
C VAL A 383 -16.65 -21.10 1.02
N LEU A 384 -15.89 -20.01 0.95
CA LEU A 384 -14.73 -19.90 0.06
C LEU A 384 -13.64 -20.93 0.40
N LEU A 385 -13.36 -21.17 1.69
CA LEU A 385 -12.39 -22.16 2.16
C LEU A 385 -12.80 -23.62 1.88
N LYS A 386 -14.06 -23.87 1.57
CA LYS A 386 -14.56 -25.19 1.16
C LYS A 386 -14.58 -25.38 -0.35
N ASN A 387 -14.47 -24.32 -1.12
CA ASN A 387 -14.45 -24.39 -2.58
C ASN A 387 -13.12 -24.99 -3.08
N LYS A 388 -13.20 -26.09 -3.85
CA LYS A 388 -12.04 -26.88 -4.27
C LYS A 388 -11.12 -26.17 -5.24
N ASP A 389 -11.63 -25.21 -6.00
CA ASP A 389 -10.89 -24.51 -7.05
C ASP A 389 -10.02 -23.37 -6.48
N ILE A 390 -10.49 -22.69 -5.40
CA ILE A 390 -9.83 -21.50 -4.87
C ILE A 390 -9.39 -21.58 -3.40
N SER A 391 -9.80 -22.61 -2.64
CA SER A 391 -9.52 -22.68 -1.19
C SER A 391 -8.04 -22.52 -0.84
N SER A 392 -7.13 -23.12 -1.62
CA SER A 392 -5.68 -23.02 -1.41
C SER A 392 -5.12 -21.63 -1.70
N ARG A 393 -5.87 -20.80 -2.44
CA ARG A 393 -5.49 -19.44 -2.82
C ARG A 393 -5.94 -18.39 -1.81
N ILE A 394 -6.89 -18.72 -0.93
CA ILE A 394 -7.39 -17.81 0.11
C ILE A 394 -6.31 -17.55 1.15
N VAL A 395 -6.08 -16.28 1.47
CA VAL A 395 -5.13 -15.85 2.49
C VAL A 395 -5.84 -14.93 3.49
N PRO A 396 -6.36 -15.46 4.61
CA PRO A 396 -6.84 -14.63 5.70
C PRO A 396 -5.65 -13.94 6.40
N ILE A 397 -5.74 -12.64 6.60
CA ILE A 397 -4.70 -11.83 7.24
C ILE A 397 -5.33 -11.03 8.37
N VAL A 398 -4.74 -11.07 9.55
CA VAL A 398 -5.22 -10.35 10.73
C VAL A 398 -4.05 -9.76 11.51
N PRO A 399 -4.24 -8.63 12.22
CA PRO A 399 -3.17 -8.08 13.07
C PRO A 399 -2.97 -8.86 14.38
N ASP A 400 -3.96 -9.30 15.08
CA ASP A 400 -3.99 -10.11 16.32
C ASP A 400 -5.43 -10.14 16.86
N GLU A 401 -6.40 -10.33 15.99
CA GLU A 401 -7.80 -10.06 16.30
C GLU A 401 -8.72 -11.16 15.78
N CYS A 402 -8.19 -12.36 15.50
CA CYS A 402 -9.01 -13.47 15.00
C CYS A 402 -10.21 -13.76 15.91
N ARG A 403 -10.04 -13.75 17.24
CA ARG A 403 -11.12 -14.02 18.20
C ARG A 403 -12.13 -12.88 18.24
N THR A 404 -11.67 -11.63 18.17
CA THR A 404 -12.54 -10.44 18.11
C THR A 404 -13.44 -10.46 16.89
N PHE A 405 -12.92 -10.96 15.77
CA PHE A 405 -13.68 -11.07 14.52
C PHE A 405 -14.43 -12.41 14.36
N GLY A 406 -14.40 -13.29 15.38
CA GLY A 406 -15.09 -14.58 15.35
C GLY A 406 -14.47 -15.59 14.38
N MET A 407 -13.17 -15.46 14.09
CA MET A 407 -12.43 -16.33 13.16
C MET A 407 -11.68 -17.47 13.86
N GLU A 408 -11.76 -17.61 15.18
CA GLU A 408 -11.04 -18.63 15.96
C GLU A 408 -11.36 -20.07 15.52
N GLY A 409 -12.53 -20.29 14.95
CA GLY A 409 -12.88 -21.58 14.37
C GLY A 409 -11.99 -22.02 13.20
N LEU A 410 -11.31 -21.08 12.56
CA LEU A 410 -10.40 -21.35 11.46
C LEU A 410 -9.02 -21.83 11.95
N PHE A 411 -8.61 -21.58 13.19
CA PHE A 411 -7.33 -22.03 13.73
C PHE A 411 -7.10 -23.53 13.55
N ARG A 412 -8.12 -24.33 13.90
CA ARG A 412 -8.05 -25.76 13.75
C ARG A 412 -8.15 -26.20 12.28
N GLN A 413 -8.93 -25.51 11.48
CA GLN A 413 -9.23 -25.90 10.10
C GLN A 413 -8.04 -25.68 9.17
N ILE A 414 -7.44 -24.50 9.22
CA ILE A 414 -6.41 -24.06 8.25
C ILE A 414 -5.10 -23.60 8.91
N GLY A 415 -5.05 -23.48 10.24
CA GLY A 415 -3.85 -23.11 11.01
C GLY A 415 -3.35 -21.70 10.79
N ILE A 416 -2.61 -21.20 11.79
CA ILE A 416 -1.85 -19.96 11.73
C ILE A 416 -0.47 -20.30 11.17
N TYR A 417 0.02 -19.53 10.21
CA TYR A 417 1.35 -19.76 9.65
C TYR A 417 2.46 -19.44 10.64
N SER A 418 3.34 -20.41 10.84
CA SER A 418 4.60 -20.25 11.58
C SER A 418 5.69 -21.03 10.84
N PRO A 419 6.81 -20.39 10.43
CA PRO A 419 7.86 -21.07 9.64
C PRO A 419 8.56 -22.21 10.39
N VAL A 420 8.38 -22.31 11.70
CA VAL A 420 8.92 -23.35 12.57
C VAL A 420 7.85 -24.27 13.17
N GLY A 421 6.59 -24.06 12.83
CA GLY A 421 5.45 -24.76 13.43
C GLY A 421 5.23 -24.35 14.90
N GLN A 422 4.55 -25.19 15.64
CA GLN A 422 4.23 -24.96 17.06
C GLN A 422 5.14 -25.74 17.97
N LEU A 423 6.06 -25.06 18.64
CA LEU A 423 7.10 -25.66 19.50
C LEU A 423 6.68 -25.81 20.96
N TYR A 424 5.44 -25.48 21.30
CA TYR A 424 4.86 -25.52 22.64
C TYR A 424 3.44 -26.06 22.62
N THR A 425 2.90 -26.46 23.76
CA THR A 425 1.50 -26.86 23.91
C THR A 425 0.67 -25.63 24.26
N PRO A 426 -0.33 -25.23 23.46
CA PRO A 426 -1.19 -24.09 23.77
C PRO A 426 -1.98 -24.33 25.07
N VAL A 427 -2.21 -23.27 25.83
CA VAL A 427 -2.97 -23.38 27.11
C VAL A 427 -4.42 -23.80 26.90
N ASP A 428 -4.95 -23.55 25.72
CA ASP A 428 -6.33 -23.87 25.30
C ASP A 428 -6.42 -25.16 24.46
N HIS A 429 -5.39 -26.01 24.46
CA HIS A 429 -5.28 -27.21 23.61
C HIS A 429 -6.44 -28.23 23.81
N GLU A 430 -7.10 -28.20 24.96
CA GLU A 430 -8.27 -29.02 25.26
C GLU A 430 -9.59 -28.44 24.70
N GLN A 431 -9.57 -27.19 24.25
CA GLN A 431 -10.76 -26.54 23.69
C GLN A 431 -10.98 -26.93 22.23
N VAL A 432 -12.23 -26.84 21.76
CA VAL A 432 -12.57 -27.18 20.37
C VAL A 432 -11.93 -26.24 19.35
N MET A 433 -11.76 -24.96 19.72
CA MET A 433 -11.20 -23.88 18.88
C MET A 433 -9.90 -23.33 19.51
N TYR A 434 -8.92 -24.25 19.69
CA TYR A 434 -7.63 -23.90 20.28
C TYR A 434 -6.71 -23.20 19.30
N TYR A 435 -5.79 -22.41 19.82
CA TYR A 435 -4.73 -21.72 19.06
C TYR A 435 -3.78 -22.74 18.43
N ARG A 436 -3.62 -22.70 17.10
CA ARG A 436 -2.83 -23.68 16.36
C ARG A 436 -1.95 -23.01 15.32
N GLU A 437 -0.64 -23.14 15.51
CA GLU A 437 0.39 -22.76 14.53
C GLU A 437 0.83 -23.99 13.72
N ALA A 438 1.11 -23.77 12.41
CA ALA A 438 1.61 -24.82 11.53
C ALA A 438 2.52 -24.22 10.44
N VAL A 439 3.49 -25.02 9.97
CA VAL A 439 4.41 -24.61 8.89
C VAL A 439 3.65 -24.33 7.59
N ASP A 440 2.61 -25.09 7.33
CA ASP A 440 1.71 -24.97 6.20
C ASP A 440 0.42 -24.18 6.54
N GLY A 441 0.41 -23.50 7.69
CA GLY A 441 -0.72 -22.68 8.13
C GLY A 441 -1.12 -21.64 7.09
N GLN A 442 -2.42 -21.38 6.99
CA GLN A 442 -2.96 -20.52 5.93
C GLN A 442 -3.24 -19.10 6.40
N ILE A 443 -3.52 -18.91 7.70
CA ILE A 443 -3.76 -17.59 8.30
C ILE A 443 -2.42 -16.89 8.52
N LEU A 444 -2.30 -15.64 8.07
CA LEU A 444 -1.21 -14.75 8.45
C LEU A 444 -1.69 -13.89 9.63
N GLU A 445 -1.23 -14.22 10.83
CA GLU A 445 -1.46 -13.45 12.05
C GLU A 445 -0.20 -12.65 12.36
N GLU A 446 -0.29 -11.31 12.21
CA GLU A 446 0.88 -10.44 12.09
C GLU A 446 1.29 -9.75 13.39
N GLY A 447 0.49 -9.91 14.45
CA GLY A 447 0.59 -9.14 15.68
C GLY A 447 -0.03 -7.74 15.54
N ILE A 448 0.00 -6.94 16.60
CA ILE A 448 -0.54 -5.57 16.62
C ILE A 448 0.35 -4.67 15.75
N ASN A 449 0.24 -4.85 14.43
CA ASN A 449 1.09 -4.23 13.43
C ASN A 449 0.33 -4.11 12.10
N GLU A 450 -0.49 -3.07 11.95
CA GLU A 450 -1.29 -2.85 10.75
C GLU A 450 -0.43 -2.62 9.51
N ALA A 451 0.70 -1.92 9.65
CA ALA A 451 1.61 -1.67 8.54
C ALA A 451 2.22 -2.98 8.00
N GLY A 452 2.66 -3.87 8.89
CA GLY A 452 3.18 -5.19 8.51
C GLY A 452 2.09 -6.09 7.92
N ALA A 453 0.91 -6.15 8.55
CA ALA A 453 -0.23 -6.92 8.05
C ALA A 453 -0.66 -6.44 6.65
N PHE A 454 -0.64 -5.13 6.42
CA PHE A 454 -0.93 -4.57 5.10
C PHE A 454 0.15 -4.92 4.08
N CYS A 455 1.43 -4.95 4.47
CA CYS A 455 2.52 -5.41 3.59
C CYS A 455 2.38 -6.90 3.23
N SER A 456 1.94 -7.75 4.15
CA SER A 456 1.58 -9.14 3.85
C SER A 456 0.41 -9.22 2.86
N TRP A 457 -0.60 -8.36 3.04
CA TRP A 457 -1.69 -8.26 2.08
C TRP A 457 -1.22 -7.80 0.70
N ILE A 458 -0.34 -6.79 0.61
CA ILE A 458 0.28 -6.36 -0.65
C ILE A 458 1.02 -7.50 -1.32
N ALA A 459 1.85 -8.24 -0.59
CA ALA A 459 2.61 -9.36 -1.13
C ALA A 459 1.70 -10.46 -1.71
N ALA A 460 0.59 -10.77 -1.03
CA ALA A 460 -0.41 -11.71 -1.51
C ALA A 460 -1.21 -11.14 -2.70
N ALA A 461 -1.65 -9.89 -2.62
CA ALA A 461 -2.47 -9.20 -3.64
C ALA A 461 -1.71 -8.95 -4.96
N THR A 462 -0.38 -8.92 -4.92
CA THR A 462 0.51 -8.77 -6.09
C THR A 462 1.19 -10.07 -6.49
N SER A 463 0.85 -11.19 -5.86
CA SER A 463 1.49 -12.49 -6.11
C SER A 463 1.31 -12.97 -7.56
N TYR A 464 0.23 -12.58 -8.22
CA TYR A 464 0.01 -12.87 -9.63
C TYR A 464 1.16 -12.31 -10.52
N SER A 465 1.68 -11.13 -10.20
CA SER A 465 2.76 -10.49 -10.96
C SER A 465 4.15 -10.82 -10.42
N SER A 466 4.30 -11.04 -9.11
CA SER A 466 5.60 -11.34 -8.48
C SER A 466 5.95 -12.84 -8.47
N ASN A 467 4.95 -13.73 -8.47
CA ASN A 467 5.12 -15.18 -8.36
C ASN A 467 4.42 -15.97 -9.47
N LYS A 468 3.77 -15.32 -10.44
CA LYS A 468 2.92 -15.95 -11.47
C LYS A 468 1.82 -16.83 -10.87
N LEU A 469 1.35 -16.49 -9.68
CA LEU A 469 0.38 -17.24 -8.90
C LEU A 469 -0.62 -16.29 -8.27
N ALA A 470 -1.87 -16.28 -8.74
CA ALA A 470 -2.90 -15.46 -8.14
C ALA A 470 -3.26 -15.97 -6.74
N MET A 471 -3.22 -15.10 -5.74
CA MET A 471 -3.68 -15.34 -4.37
C MET A 471 -4.83 -14.39 -4.04
N ILE A 472 -5.71 -14.80 -3.14
CA ILE A 472 -6.95 -14.09 -2.77
C ILE A 472 -6.84 -13.66 -1.30
N PRO A 473 -6.20 -12.51 -1.00
CA PRO A 473 -6.06 -12.07 0.37
C PRO A 473 -7.32 -11.35 0.86
N PHE A 474 -7.67 -11.66 2.12
CA PHE A 474 -8.67 -10.97 2.93
C PHE A 474 -7.97 -10.46 4.18
N TYR A 475 -7.71 -9.15 4.23
CA TYR A 475 -7.14 -8.51 5.40
C TYR A 475 -8.24 -7.85 6.21
N ILE A 476 -8.49 -8.35 7.43
CA ILE A 476 -9.47 -7.82 8.36
C ILE A 476 -8.76 -7.09 9.50
N TYR A 477 -9.21 -5.90 9.82
CA TYR A 477 -8.62 -5.01 10.82
C TYR A 477 -9.66 -4.02 11.35
N TYR A 478 -9.38 -3.33 12.45
CA TYR A 478 -10.21 -2.22 12.89
C TYR A 478 -10.20 -1.10 11.85
N SER A 479 -11.35 -0.72 11.32
CA SER A 479 -11.46 0.28 10.24
C SER A 479 -10.80 1.62 10.61
N MET A 480 -10.85 2.01 11.88
CA MET A 480 -10.19 3.22 12.41
C MET A 480 -8.68 3.20 12.22
N PHE A 481 -8.03 2.03 12.28
CA PHE A 481 -6.58 1.87 12.13
C PHE A 481 -6.15 1.54 10.70
N GLY A 482 -7.04 1.69 9.73
CA GLY A 482 -6.78 1.48 8.32
C GLY A 482 -6.16 2.70 7.63
N PHE A 483 -6.87 3.29 6.69
CA PHE A 483 -6.34 4.32 5.79
C PHE A 483 -5.65 5.50 6.46
N GLN A 484 -6.04 5.91 7.66
CA GLN A 484 -5.36 6.98 8.38
C GLN A 484 -3.97 6.59 8.92
N ARG A 485 -3.67 5.29 9.09
CA ARG A 485 -2.34 4.81 9.50
C ARG A 485 -1.49 4.29 8.35
N ILE A 486 -2.15 3.68 7.36
CA ILE A 486 -1.49 2.93 6.28
C ILE A 486 -1.85 3.46 4.89
N GLY A 487 -2.28 4.72 4.79
CA GLY A 487 -2.72 5.33 3.54
C GLY A 487 -1.67 5.29 2.45
N ASP A 488 -0.39 5.51 2.78
CA ASP A 488 0.72 5.42 1.84
C ASP A 488 0.90 4.03 1.25
N LEU A 489 0.76 3.00 2.08
CA LEU A 489 0.81 1.60 1.62
C LEU A 489 -0.39 1.28 0.73
N ALA A 490 -1.58 1.81 1.05
CA ALA A 490 -2.77 1.63 0.24
C ALA A 490 -2.65 2.34 -1.12
N TRP A 491 -2.05 3.52 -1.15
CA TRP A 491 -1.72 4.23 -2.39
C TRP A 491 -0.72 3.44 -3.24
N ALA A 492 0.36 2.95 -2.62
CA ALA A 492 1.34 2.11 -3.30
C ALA A 492 0.72 0.80 -3.83
N ALA A 493 -0.20 0.18 -3.08
CA ALA A 493 -0.94 -0.99 -3.51
C ALA A 493 -1.79 -0.71 -4.77
N GLY A 494 -2.40 0.48 -4.84
CA GLY A 494 -3.12 0.95 -6.02
C GLY A 494 -2.23 1.00 -7.25
N ASP A 495 -1.05 1.63 -7.14
CA ASP A 495 -0.05 1.70 -8.21
C ASP A 495 0.47 0.31 -8.63
N MET A 496 0.64 -0.60 -7.69
CA MET A 496 1.02 -1.99 -7.98
C MET A 496 -0.09 -2.83 -8.63
N GLN A 497 -1.29 -2.28 -8.80
CA GLN A 497 -2.45 -3.03 -9.32
C GLN A 497 -2.77 -4.24 -8.43
N ALA A 498 -2.71 -4.05 -7.11
CA ALA A 498 -3.03 -5.08 -6.13
C ALA A 498 -4.47 -5.58 -6.30
N ARG A 499 -4.70 -6.88 -6.06
CA ARG A 499 -6.02 -7.55 -6.16
C ARG A 499 -6.32 -8.28 -4.86
N GLY A 500 -7.37 -7.87 -4.16
CA GLY A 500 -7.73 -8.45 -2.88
C GLY A 500 -8.76 -7.64 -2.12
N PHE A 501 -9.10 -8.09 -0.93
CA PHE A 501 -10.11 -7.49 -0.09
C PHE A 501 -9.51 -6.94 1.20
N LEU A 502 -9.88 -5.72 1.53
CA LEU A 502 -9.65 -5.06 2.80
C LEU A 502 -10.98 -5.01 3.55
N LEU A 503 -11.05 -5.56 4.75
CA LEU A 503 -12.24 -5.61 5.59
C LEU A 503 -12.03 -4.65 6.78
N GLY A 504 -12.68 -3.48 6.74
CA GLY A 504 -12.72 -2.56 7.87
C GLY A 504 -13.69 -3.06 8.93
N GLY A 505 -13.18 -3.79 9.90
CA GLY A 505 -13.95 -4.33 11.01
C GLY A 505 -14.30 -3.28 12.06
N THR A 506 -15.28 -3.56 12.92
CA THR A 506 -15.77 -2.67 13.98
C THR A 506 -16.09 -1.25 13.49
N ALA A 507 -16.56 -1.16 12.25
CA ALA A 507 -16.81 0.11 11.59
C ALA A 507 -18.05 0.83 12.13
N GLY A 508 -18.17 2.11 11.76
CA GLY A 508 -19.29 2.98 12.13
C GLY A 508 -19.10 3.69 13.48
N ARG A 509 -19.22 5.01 13.46
CA ARG A 509 -18.95 5.85 14.64
C ARG A 509 -19.93 5.63 15.77
N THR A 510 -21.18 5.27 15.48
CA THR A 510 -22.19 4.98 16.48
C THR A 510 -22.44 3.49 16.70
N THR A 511 -21.99 2.66 15.77
CA THR A 511 -22.21 1.21 15.82
C THR A 511 -21.24 0.52 16.78
N LEU A 512 -20.02 0.99 16.88
CA LEU A 512 -19.05 0.53 17.88
C LEU A 512 -19.35 1.23 19.22
N ALA A 513 -20.11 0.55 20.10
CA ALA A 513 -20.49 1.06 21.42
C ALA A 513 -19.35 0.94 22.43
N GLY A 514 -19.23 1.93 23.32
CA GLY A 514 -18.37 1.88 24.50
C GLY A 514 -16.92 2.29 24.30
N GLU A 515 -16.29 1.98 23.21
CA GLU A 515 -14.83 2.16 23.01
C GLU A 515 -14.38 3.59 22.70
N GLY A 516 -15.23 4.40 22.09
CA GLY A 516 -15.03 5.84 21.96
C GLY A 516 -14.06 6.25 20.85
N LEU A 517 -13.48 7.44 21.05
CA LEU A 517 -12.73 8.21 20.07
C LEU A 517 -11.71 7.40 19.24
N GLN A 518 -10.92 6.59 19.92
CA GLN A 518 -9.78 5.92 19.25
C GLN A 518 -10.20 4.80 18.30
N HIS A 519 -11.39 4.22 18.47
CA HIS A 519 -11.84 3.05 17.72
C HIS A 519 -13.02 3.34 16.79
N GLN A 520 -13.77 4.42 17.03
CA GLN A 520 -14.99 4.75 16.28
C GLN A 520 -14.68 5.44 14.96
N ASP A 521 -14.68 4.67 13.89
CA ASP A 521 -14.46 5.15 12.52
C ASP A 521 -15.67 5.89 11.97
N GLY A 522 -15.44 7.08 11.43
CA GLY A 522 -16.43 7.86 10.70
C GLY A 522 -15.92 8.41 9.36
N HIS A 523 -14.72 8.02 8.91
CA HIS A 523 -14.07 8.68 7.77
C HIS A 523 -13.29 7.74 6.81
N SER A 524 -13.21 6.46 7.08
CA SER A 524 -12.42 5.51 6.25
C SER A 524 -12.88 5.47 4.79
N HIS A 525 -14.20 5.54 4.52
CA HIS A 525 -14.71 5.59 3.14
C HIS A 525 -14.33 6.87 2.40
N VAL A 526 -14.21 8.00 3.11
CA VAL A 526 -13.74 9.26 2.53
C VAL A 526 -12.27 9.14 2.13
N LEU A 527 -11.44 8.54 2.98
CA LEU A 527 -10.04 8.27 2.67
C LEU A 527 -9.89 7.25 1.54
N ALA A 528 -10.66 6.17 1.55
CA ALA A 528 -10.67 5.18 0.47
C ALA A 528 -11.01 5.80 -0.90
N SER A 529 -11.89 6.82 -0.93
CA SER A 529 -12.28 7.50 -2.17
C SER A 529 -11.14 8.27 -2.84
N THR A 530 -10.03 8.52 -2.14
CA THR A 530 -8.83 9.19 -2.68
C THR A 530 -8.00 8.27 -3.56
N ILE A 531 -8.15 6.95 -3.44
CA ILE A 531 -7.38 5.97 -4.22
C ILE A 531 -8.19 5.56 -5.45
N PRO A 532 -7.69 5.82 -6.67
CA PRO A 532 -8.49 5.72 -7.91
C PRO A 532 -9.11 4.33 -8.16
N ASN A 533 -8.37 3.26 -7.88
CA ASN A 533 -8.78 1.87 -8.13
C ASN A 533 -9.22 1.11 -6.87
N CYS A 534 -9.41 1.81 -5.75
CA CYS A 534 -10.08 1.26 -4.56
C CYS A 534 -11.60 1.35 -4.72
N ILE A 535 -12.29 0.22 -4.62
CA ILE A 535 -13.75 0.11 -4.67
C ILE A 535 -14.25 -0.12 -3.26
N SER A 536 -15.08 0.78 -2.74
CA SER A 536 -15.48 0.71 -1.33
C SER A 536 -16.99 0.55 -1.14
N TYR A 537 -17.38 -0.32 -0.20
CA TYR A 537 -18.77 -0.63 0.13
C TYR A 537 -19.01 -0.64 1.63
N ASP A 538 -20.22 -0.23 2.02
CA ASP A 538 -20.75 -0.28 3.40
C ASP A 538 -22.09 -1.06 3.42
N PRO A 539 -22.05 -2.41 3.36
CA PRO A 539 -23.24 -3.23 3.28
C PRO A 539 -24.00 -3.27 4.61
N THR A 540 -25.33 -3.30 4.53
CA THR A 540 -26.23 -3.53 5.66
C THR A 540 -26.50 -5.02 5.87
N TYR A 541 -26.81 -5.74 4.81
CA TYR A 541 -27.27 -7.12 4.89
C TYR A 541 -26.23 -8.14 4.43
N ALA A 542 -26.33 -9.35 4.96
CA ALA A 542 -25.42 -10.45 4.63
C ALA A 542 -25.44 -10.78 3.12
N TYR A 543 -26.60 -10.69 2.47
CA TYR A 543 -26.70 -10.93 1.03
C TYR A 543 -26.01 -9.82 0.20
N GLU A 544 -26.06 -8.56 0.64
CA GLU A 544 -25.31 -7.49 -0.02
C GLU A 544 -23.80 -7.78 0.02
N LEU A 545 -23.30 -8.19 1.20
CA LEU A 545 -21.90 -8.56 1.38
C LEU A 545 -21.52 -9.76 0.49
N ALA A 546 -22.38 -10.78 0.38
CA ALA A 546 -22.15 -11.94 -0.50
C ALA A 546 -22.06 -11.54 -1.98
N VAL A 547 -22.97 -10.70 -2.46
CA VAL A 547 -22.97 -10.16 -3.82
C VAL A 547 -21.71 -9.36 -4.10
N ILE A 548 -21.31 -8.47 -3.18
CA ILE A 548 -20.12 -7.60 -3.32
C ILE A 548 -18.84 -8.46 -3.36
N VAL A 549 -18.70 -9.44 -2.47
CA VAL A 549 -17.54 -10.33 -2.44
C VAL A 549 -17.46 -11.17 -3.70
N GLN A 550 -18.57 -11.77 -4.13
CA GLN A 550 -18.64 -12.58 -5.35
C GLN A 550 -18.27 -11.75 -6.58
N ASN A 551 -18.83 -10.55 -6.70
CA ASN A 551 -18.49 -9.63 -7.81
C ASN A 551 -17.02 -9.21 -7.77
N GLY A 552 -16.47 -8.95 -6.57
CA GLY A 552 -15.06 -8.64 -6.40
C GLY A 552 -14.14 -9.77 -6.85
N LEU A 553 -14.45 -11.00 -6.46
CA LEU A 553 -13.74 -12.18 -6.93
C LEU A 553 -13.77 -12.30 -8.45
N TYR A 554 -14.96 -12.15 -9.05
CA TYR A 554 -15.14 -12.18 -10.50
C TYR A 554 -14.30 -11.11 -11.21
N ARG A 555 -14.37 -9.86 -10.75
CA ARG A 555 -13.63 -8.76 -11.37
C ARG A 555 -12.11 -8.93 -11.25
N MET A 556 -11.61 -9.28 -10.07
CA MET A 556 -10.17 -9.33 -9.82
C MET A 556 -9.49 -10.60 -10.36
N TYR A 557 -10.18 -11.75 -10.36
CA TYR A 557 -9.52 -13.04 -10.62
C TYR A 557 -10.01 -13.76 -11.87
N GLU A 558 -11.19 -13.45 -12.37
CA GLU A 558 -11.67 -13.97 -13.66
C GLU A 558 -11.51 -12.93 -14.77
N LYS A 559 -12.04 -11.71 -14.60
CA LYS A 559 -11.83 -10.58 -15.52
C LYS A 559 -10.44 -9.97 -15.45
N GLN A 560 -9.78 -10.10 -14.32
CA GLN A 560 -8.46 -9.54 -14.03
C GLN A 560 -8.40 -7.99 -14.08
N ASP A 561 -9.48 -7.34 -13.64
CA ASP A 561 -9.51 -5.88 -13.46
C ASP A 561 -8.46 -5.45 -12.41
N ASN A 562 -7.81 -4.32 -12.66
CA ASN A 562 -6.83 -3.73 -11.74
C ASN A 562 -7.51 -2.89 -10.65
N VAL A 563 -8.24 -3.57 -9.77
CA VAL A 563 -8.97 -2.98 -8.64
C VAL A 563 -8.75 -3.81 -7.39
N PHE A 564 -8.94 -3.18 -6.23
CA PHE A 564 -9.08 -3.86 -4.95
C PHE A 564 -10.28 -3.33 -4.18
N TYR A 565 -10.78 -4.12 -3.26
CA TYR A 565 -12.01 -3.81 -2.53
C TYR A 565 -11.73 -3.41 -1.10
N TYR A 566 -12.43 -2.37 -0.62
CA TYR A 566 -12.56 -2.02 0.77
C TYR A 566 -14.02 -2.16 1.20
N ILE A 567 -14.29 -3.00 2.18
CA ILE A 567 -15.66 -3.29 2.65
C ILE A 567 -15.67 -3.11 4.16
N THR A 568 -16.57 -2.26 4.66
CA THR A 568 -16.79 -2.13 6.10
C THR A 568 -17.70 -3.23 6.61
N ILE A 569 -17.35 -3.77 7.77
CA ILE A 569 -18.14 -4.77 8.50
C ILE A 569 -18.25 -4.36 9.97
N MET A 570 -19.41 -4.63 10.56
CA MET A 570 -19.80 -4.09 11.84
C MET A 570 -20.09 -5.17 12.87
N ASN A 571 -20.10 -4.84 14.15
CA ASN A 571 -20.26 -5.80 15.25
C ASN A 571 -21.64 -5.75 15.93
N GLU A 572 -22.61 -5.00 15.38
CA GLU A 572 -24.00 -5.03 15.86
C GLU A 572 -24.75 -6.21 15.28
N ASN A 573 -25.43 -7.00 16.12
CA ASN A 573 -26.25 -8.13 15.70
C ASN A 573 -27.65 -7.66 15.34
N TYR A 574 -28.21 -8.16 14.24
CA TYR A 574 -29.57 -7.95 13.78
C TYR A 574 -29.97 -9.02 12.75
N SER A 575 -31.28 -9.05 12.45
CA SER A 575 -31.85 -9.99 11.48
C SER A 575 -31.46 -9.65 10.06
N HIS A 576 -31.15 -10.66 9.28
CA HIS A 576 -30.79 -10.54 7.85
C HIS A 576 -31.88 -11.22 7.02
N PRO A 577 -32.70 -10.47 6.27
CA PRO A 577 -33.77 -11.02 5.44
C PRO A 577 -33.21 -11.76 4.21
N ASP A 578 -34.13 -12.46 3.51
CA ASP A 578 -33.85 -12.99 2.18
C ASP A 578 -33.47 -11.87 1.22
N MET A 579 -32.59 -12.17 0.28
CA MET A 579 -32.25 -11.23 -0.78
C MET A 579 -33.46 -10.99 -1.69
N PRO A 580 -33.90 -9.73 -1.90
CA PRO A 580 -34.94 -9.44 -2.86
C PRO A 580 -34.51 -9.85 -4.29
N GLU A 581 -35.44 -10.23 -5.13
CA GLU A 581 -35.18 -10.63 -6.51
C GLU A 581 -34.72 -9.42 -7.36
N GLY A 582 -33.65 -9.59 -8.12
CA GLY A 582 -33.17 -8.61 -9.10
C GLY A 582 -32.45 -7.39 -8.53
N VAL A 583 -31.98 -7.44 -7.27
CA VAL A 583 -31.25 -6.31 -6.63
C VAL A 583 -29.74 -6.35 -6.83
N GLU A 584 -29.19 -7.43 -7.38
CA GLU A 584 -27.74 -7.67 -7.49
C GLU A 584 -27.01 -6.53 -8.22
N GLU A 585 -27.56 -6.11 -9.35
CA GLU A 585 -26.98 -5.00 -10.13
C GLU A 585 -26.99 -3.69 -9.32
N GLY A 586 -28.06 -3.41 -8.60
CA GLY A 586 -28.20 -2.23 -7.75
C GLY A 586 -27.22 -2.24 -6.58
N ILE A 587 -27.01 -3.41 -5.95
CA ILE A 587 -26.02 -3.60 -4.90
C ILE A 587 -24.62 -3.23 -5.41
N ILE A 588 -24.25 -3.74 -6.60
CA ILE A 588 -22.94 -3.49 -7.22
C ILE A 588 -22.79 -2.04 -7.65
N LYS A 589 -23.84 -1.42 -8.20
CA LYS A 589 -23.84 -0.02 -8.61
C LYS A 589 -23.83 0.98 -7.45
N GLY A 590 -24.14 0.54 -6.24
CA GLY A 590 -24.04 1.32 -5.01
C GLY A 590 -25.36 1.70 -4.37
N MET A 591 -26.53 1.47 -4.99
CA MET A 591 -27.85 1.66 -4.37
C MET A 591 -28.95 0.87 -5.08
N TYR A 592 -29.94 0.47 -4.32
CA TYR A 592 -31.17 -0.14 -4.85
C TYR A 592 -32.39 0.19 -3.98
N LEU A 593 -33.59 0.12 -4.58
CA LEU A 593 -34.84 0.32 -3.89
C LEU A 593 -35.17 -0.92 -3.03
N LEU A 594 -35.04 -0.77 -1.70
CA LEU A 594 -35.32 -1.84 -0.74
C LEU A 594 -36.83 -2.02 -0.50
N LYS A 595 -37.55 -0.90 -0.35
CA LYS A 595 -38.99 -0.92 -0.08
C LYS A 595 -39.69 0.26 -0.75
N GLU A 596 -40.67 0.00 -1.59
CA GLU A 596 -41.52 0.98 -2.22
C GLU A 596 -42.83 1.11 -1.45
N ASN A 597 -43.28 2.34 -1.16
CA ASN A 597 -44.57 2.58 -0.58
C ASN A 597 -45.60 2.84 -1.68
N LYS A 598 -46.51 1.89 -1.89
CA LYS A 598 -47.54 1.95 -2.94
C LYS A 598 -48.74 2.82 -2.59
N LYS A 599 -48.82 3.37 -1.35
CA LYS A 599 -49.89 4.26 -0.95
C LYS A 599 -49.65 5.64 -1.56
N LYS A 600 -50.67 6.17 -2.24
CA LYS A 600 -50.61 7.55 -2.74
C LYS A 600 -50.80 8.53 -1.58
N SER A 601 -49.81 9.37 -1.31
CA SER A 601 -49.87 10.45 -0.32
C SER A 601 -49.43 11.76 -0.98
N LYS A 602 -50.00 12.86 -0.49
CA LYS A 602 -49.58 14.21 -0.93
C LYS A 602 -48.16 14.52 -0.47
N ASN A 603 -47.78 13.98 0.67
CA ASN A 603 -46.45 14.15 1.26
C ASN A 603 -45.71 12.80 1.19
N HIS A 604 -44.64 12.77 0.43
CA HIS A 604 -43.80 11.61 0.22
C HIS A 604 -42.32 11.99 0.30
N VAL A 605 -41.47 11.12 0.81
CA VAL A 605 -40.01 11.31 0.92
C VAL A 605 -39.25 10.12 0.46
N GLN A 606 -38.00 10.31 -0.01
CA GLN A 606 -37.06 9.27 -0.33
C GLN A 606 -36.07 9.16 0.81
N LEU A 607 -35.93 7.99 1.43
CA LEU A 607 -35.05 7.74 2.56
C LEU A 607 -33.93 6.80 2.16
N MET A 608 -32.68 7.24 2.34
CA MET A 608 -31.45 6.49 2.02
C MET A 608 -30.69 6.16 3.28
N GLY A 609 -30.19 4.94 3.39
CA GLY A 609 -29.31 4.51 4.48
C GLY A 609 -28.28 3.50 4.03
N CYS A 610 -27.17 3.38 4.78
CA CYS A 610 -26.12 2.39 4.59
C CYS A 610 -25.70 1.77 5.91
N GLY A 611 -25.04 0.62 5.85
CA GLY A 611 -24.60 -0.11 7.03
C GLY A 611 -25.74 -0.28 8.06
N THR A 612 -25.42 -0.27 9.35
CA THR A 612 -26.41 -0.44 10.42
C THR A 612 -27.43 0.71 10.51
N ILE A 613 -27.10 1.90 9.99
CA ILE A 613 -27.98 3.07 10.03
C ILE A 613 -29.20 2.91 9.11
N LEU A 614 -29.15 2.03 8.11
CA LEU A 614 -30.35 1.69 7.32
C LEU A 614 -31.51 1.23 8.22
N ARG A 615 -31.24 0.60 9.37
CA ARG A 615 -32.26 0.18 10.35
C ARG A 615 -32.95 1.39 11.02
N GLU A 616 -32.20 2.45 11.31
CA GLU A 616 -32.77 3.71 11.81
C GLU A 616 -33.63 4.40 10.73
N VAL A 617 -33.22 4.28 9.45
CA VAL A 617 -33.99 4.79 8.30
C VAL A 617 -35.32 4.02 8.15
N ILE A 618 -35.31 2.70 8.27
CA ILE A 618 -36.54 1.86 8.23
C ILE A 618 -37.46 2.26 9.35
N LYS A 619 -36.96 2.40 10.58
CA LYS A 619 -37.76 2.86 11.74
C LYS A 619 -38.31 4.27 11.55
N ALA A 620 -37.55 5.17 10.97
CA ALA A 620 -38.00 6.50 10.65
C ALA A 620 -39.14 6.51 9.63
N ALA A 621 -39.10 5.63 8.64
CA ALA A 621 -40.19 5.46 7.66
C ALA A 621 -41.50 5.02 8.33
N GLU A 622 -41.43 4.08 9.28
CA GLU A 622 -42.57 3.65 10.08
C GLU A 622 -43.14 4.81 10.91
N MET A 623 -42.28 5.52 11.63
CA MET A 623 -42.69 6.72 12.44
C MET A 623 -43.31 7.82 11.59
N LEU A 624 -42.80 8.09 10.38
CA LEU A 624 -43.38 9.07 9.45
C LEU A 624 -44.80 8.68 9.02
N GLU A 625 -45.01 7.40 8.72
CA GLU A 625 -46.35 6.91 8.32
C GLU A 625 -47.33 6.89 9.49
N GLU A 626 -46.95 6.37 10.65
CA GLU A 626 -47.81 6.23 11.83
C GLU A 626 -48.14 7.57 12.47
N ASP A 627 -47.15 8.43 12.69
CA ASP A 627 -47.31 9.66 13.46
C ASP A 627 -47.75 10.87 12.61
N PHE A 628 -47.41 10.88 11.32
CA PHE A 628 -47.60 12.05 10.44
C PHE A 628 -48.32 11.75 9.12
N SER A 629 -48.67 10.48 8.83
CA SER A 629 -49.28 10.02 7.57
C SER A 629 -48.45 10.42 6.33
N ILE A 630 -47.14 10.43 6.46
CA ILE A 630 -46.20 10.69 5.39
C ILE A 630 -45.64 9.35 4.91
N THR A 631 -45.73 9.12 3.62
CA THR A 631 -45.20 7.90 2.99
C THR A 631 -43.73 8.06 2.58
N SER A 632 -43.02 6.98 2.49
CA SER A 632 -41.60 6.99 2.08
C SER A 632 -41.20 5.77 1.28
N ASP A 633 -40.32 5.94 0.31
CA ASP A 633 -39.56 4.88 -0.28
C ASP A 633 -38.22 4.74 0.46
N ILE A 634 -37.75 3.49 0.62
CA ILE A 634 -36.52 3.19 1.36
C ILE A 634 -35.48 2.60 0.38
N TRP A 635 -34.30 3.22 0.38
CA TRP A 635 -33.15 2.84 -0.42
C TRP A 635 -32.02 2.31 0.44
N SER A 636 -31.51 1.12 0.12
CA SER A 636 -30.22 0.68 0.64
C SER A 636 -29.09 1.20 -0.25
N VAL A 637 -28.18 1.97 0.33
CA VAL A 637 -27.03 2.52 -0.36
C VAL A 637 -25.79 1.74 0.07
N THR A 638 -25.29 0.91 -0.79
CA THR A 638 -24.11 0.08 -0.50
C THR A 638 -22.80 0.81 -0.75
N SER A 639 -22.79 1.87 -1.60
CA SER A 639 -21.58 2.65 -1.90
C SER A 639 -21.88 4.05 -2.46
N PHE A 640 -21.71 5.07 -1.65
CA PHE A 640 -21.71 6.46 -2.15
C PHE A 640 -20.48 6.75 -3.04
N ASN A 641 -19.34 6.07 -2.83
CA ASN A 641 -18.13 6.26 -3.63
C ASN A 641 -18.32 5.80 -5.07
N GLU A 642 -18.90 4.62 -5.28
CA GLU A 642 -19.13 4.09 -6.64
C GLU A 642 -20.21 4.89 -7.37
N LEU A 643 -21.26 5.34 -6.67
CA LEU A 643 -22.25 6.25 -7.22
C LEU A 643 -21.63 7.58 -7.68
N ARG A 644 -20.72 8.15 -6.88
CA ARG A 644 -19.97 9.35 -7.25
C ARG A 644 -19.09 9.13 -8.47
N LYS A 645 -18.31 8.03 -8.50
CA LYS A 645 -17.41 7.72 -9.63
C LYS A 645 -18.19 7.59 -10.93
N GLU A 646 -19.32 6.89 -10.89
CA GLU A 646 -20.18 6.73 -12.06
C GLU A 646 -20.75 8.07 -12.52
N GLY A 647 -21.29 8.88 -11.58
CA GLY A 647 -21.84 10.20 -11.91
C GLY A 647 -20.81 11.13 -12.55
N LEU A 648 -19.60 11.19 -12.02
CA LEU A 648 -18.50 11.98 -12.60
C LEU A 648 -18.08 11.46 -13.99
N ALA A 649 -18.11 10.16 -14.21
CA ALA A 649 -17.83 9.58 -15.53
C ALA A 649 -18.89 9.99 -16.56
N VAL A 650 -20.16 10.00 -16.17
CA VAL A 650 -21.27 10.46 -17.00
C VAL A 650 -21.15 11.95 -17.30
N GLU A 651 -20.87 12.80 -16.31
CA GLU A 651 -20.64 14.25 -16.55
C GLU A 651 -19.49 14.47 -17.52
N ARG A 652 -18.35 13.78 -17.31
CA ARG A 652 -17.21 13.87 -18.23
C ARG A 652 -17.60 13.44 -19.65
N TYR A 653 -18.32 12.32 -19.79
CA TYR A 653 -18.79 11.86 -21.11
C TYR A 653 -19.63 12.92 -21.79
N ASN A 654 -20.61 13.49 -21.11
CA ASN A 654 -21.50 14.52 -21.64
C ASN A 654 -20.71 15.78 -22.09
N ASN A 655 -19.73 16.19 -21.27
CA ASN A 655 -18.89 17.35 -21.60
C ASN A 655 -17.99 17.11 -22.83
N MET A 656 -17.48 15.89 -22.98
CA MET A 656 -16.59 15.53 -24.10
C MET A 656 -17.33 15.19 -25.40
N HIS A 657 -18.63 14.87 -25.29
CA HIS A 657 -19.45 14.45 -26.44
C HIS A 657 -20.72 15.30 -26.60
N PRO A 658 -20.60 16.63 -26.82
CA PRO A 658 -21.75 17.55 -26.80
C PRO A 658 -22.76 17.31 -27.95
N LYS A 659 -22.40 16.55 -28.95
CA LYS A 659 -23.30 16.16 -30.07
C LYS A 659 -24.12 14.90 -29.79
N ASN A 660 -23.74 14.13 -28.77
CA ASN A 660 -24.45 12.91 -28.40
C ASN A 660 -25.63 13.23 -27.49
N LYS A 661 -26.63 12.32 -27.44
CA LYS A 661 -27.68 12.43 -26.41
C LYS A 661 -27.04 12.37 -25.03
N PRO A 662 -27.29 13.32 -24.12
CA PRO A 662 -26.74 13.28 -22.78
C PRO A 662 -27.11 11.99 -22.05
N GLN A 663 -26.13 11.37 -21.42
CA GLN A 663 -26.32 10.25 -20.49
C GLN A 663 -26.81 10.78 -19.15
N GLN A 664 -27.54 9.96 -18.41
CA GLN A 664 -27.98 10.26 -17.05
C GLN A 664 -27.20 9.36 -16.08
N SER A 665 -26.77 9.93 -14.94
CA SER A 665 -26.16 9.12 -13.89
C SER A 665 -27.15 8.10 -13.33
N TYR A 666 -26.61 7.02 -12.77
CA TYR A 666 -27.44 5.99 -12.14
C TYR A 666 -28.34 6.59 -11.06
N VAL A 667 -27.81 7.44 -10.18
CA VAL A 667 -28.57 8.15 -9.14
C VAL A 667 -29.72 8.95 -9.75
N THR A 668 -29.45 9.77 -10.76
CA THR A 668 -30.49 10.57 -11.45
C THR A 668 -31.53 9.67 -12.07
N SER A 669 -31.15 8.58 -12.73
CA SER A 669 -32.08 7.66 -13.39
C SER A 669 -33.05 6.98 -12.43
N GLN A 670 -32.59 6.69 -11.20
CA GLN A 670 -33.40 6.06 -10.16
C GLN A 670 -34.38 7.05 -9.45
N LEU A 671 -34.00 8.31 -9.34
CA LEU A 671 -34.74 9.29 -8.51
C LEU A 671 -35.58 10.29 -9.30
N LYS A 672 -35.30 10.57 -10.57
CA LYS A 672 -35.93 11.66 -11.34
C LYS A 672 -37.46 11.60 -11.43
N GLU A 673 -38.04 10.41 -11.36
CA GLU A 673 -39.51 10.22 -11.44
C GLU A 673 -40.14 9.96 -10.07
N ARG A 674 -39.34 10.01 -8.99
CA ARG A 674 -39.83 9.78 -7.62
C ARG A 674 -40.07 11.08 -6.90
N PRO A 675 -41.25 11.20 -6.23
CA PRO A 675 -41.63 12.44 -5.58
C PRO A 675 -40.91 12.67 -4.26
N GLY A 676 -40.83 13.92 -3.85
CA GLY A 676 -40.41 14.36 -2.54
C GLY A 676 -38.89 14.53 -2.35
N PRO A 677 -38.49 15.13 -1.21
CA PRO A 677 -37.09 15.32 -0.87
C PRO A 677 -36.42 14.01 -0.53
N VAL A 678 -35.10 13.96 -0.71
CA VAL A 678 -34.23 12.82 -0.42
C VAL A 678 -33.46 13.10 0.87
N ILE A 679 -33.54 12.21 1.85
CA ILE A 679 -32.76 12.25 3.10
C ILE A 679 -31.83 11.05 3.12
N ALA A 680 -30.53 11.28 3.15
CA ALA A 680 -29.52 10.22 3.25
C ALA A 680 -28.84 10.25 4.62
N THR A 681 -28.78 9.10 5.27
CA THR A 681 -28.22 8.97 6.61
C THR A 681 -27.13 7.90 6.64
N THR A 682 -25.99 8.21 7.25
CA THR A 682 -24.83 7.34 7.33
C THR A 682 -24.18 7.36 8.72
N ASP A 683 -23.48 6.29 9.07
CA ASP A 683 -22.68 6.19 10.30
C ASP A 683 -21.27 6.82 10.16
N TYR A 684 -21.03 7.47 9.04
CA TYR A 684 -19.80 8.21 8.73
C TYR A 684 -20.06 9.71 8.63
N MET A 685 -18.98 10.47 8.40
CA MET A 685 -19.10 11.92 8.17
C MET A 685 -20.11 12.21 7.05
N ARG A 686 -20.84 13.30 7.17
CA ARG A 686 -21.86 13.73 6.19
C ARG A 686 -21.33 13.82 4.77
N ILE A 687 -20.06 14.21 4.62
CA ILE A 687 -19.40 14.31 3.32
C ILE A 687 -19.39 12.98 2.56
N TYR A 688 -19.45 11.83 3.24
CA TYR A 688 -19.52 10.52 2.57
C TYR A 688 -20.82 10.37 1.76
N ALA A 689 -21.97 10.73 2.33
CA ALA A 689 -23.23 10.73 1.59
C ALA A 689 -23.38 11.97 0.68
N ASP A 690 -22.75 13.08 1.05
CA ASP A 690 -22.89 14.36 0.34
C ASP A 690 -22.24 14.36 -1.07
N GLN A 691 -21.31 13.46 -1.32
CA GLN A 691 -20.61 13.35 -2.61
C GLN A 691 -21.54 13.08 -3.81
N ILE A 692 -22.73 12.54 -3.62
CA ILE A 692 -23.68 12.29 -4.72
C ILE A 692 -24.65 13.46 -4.95
N ARG A 693 -24.56 14.54 -4.18
CA ARG A 693 -25.44 15.71 -4.26
C ARG A 693 -25.64 16.24 -5.68
N PRO A 694 -24.60 16.36 -6.54
CA PRO A 694 -24.77 16.87 -7.92
C PRO A 694 -25.69 16.01 -8.79
N PHE A 695 -25.88 14.74 -8.44
CA PHE A 695 -26.61 13.75 -9.24
C PHE A 695 -28.03 13.50 -8.74
N VAL A 696 -28.39 14.02 -7.55
CA VAL A 696 -29.73 13.91 -6.98
C VAL A 696 -30.62 15.02 -7.52
N PRO A 697 -31.71 14.71 -8.26
CA PRO A 697 -32.53 15.72 -8.90
C PRO A 697 -33.46 16.47 -7.93
N ASN A 698 -33.73 15.89 -6.76
CA ASN A 698 -34.62 16.39 -5.75
C ASN A 698 -33.86 17.20 -4.68
N ARG A 699 -34.56 17.87 -3.76
CA ARG A 699 -33.94 18.43 -2.56
C ARG A 699 -33.24 17.32 -1.80
N TYR A 700 -31.93 17.47 -1.57
CA TYR A 700 -31.09 16.47 -0.94
C TYR A 700 -30.50 16.95 0.38
N ILE A 701 -30.72 16.18 1.44
CA ILE A 701 -30.24 16.48 2.80
C ILE A 701 -29.52 15.26 3.35
N THR A 702 -28.37 15.49 3.99
CA THR A 702 -27.52 14.43 4.53
C THR A 702 -27.43 14.52 6.04
N LEU A 703 -27.47 13.37 6.72
CA LEU A 703 -27.16 13.20 8.14
C LEU A 703 -25.95 12.28 8.27
N GLY A 704 -25.06 12.60 9.20
CA GLY A 704 -23.84 11.83 9.42
C GLY A 704 -23.19 12.18 10.75
N THR A 705 -22.11 11.49 11.06
CA THR A 705 -21.46 11.48 12.37
C THR A 705 -20.21 12.36 12.40
N ASP A 706 -20.37 13.64 12.02
CA ASP A 706 -19.29 14.64 12.10
C ASP A 706 -18.92 14.92 13.55
N GLY A 707 -17.62 15.08 13.83
CA GLY A 707 -17.06 15.27 15.16
C GLY A 707 -16.26 14.08 15.66
N TYR A 708 -15.77 14.15 16.88
CA TYR A 708 -15.02 13.06 17.51
C TYR A 708 -15.94 11.98 18.10
N GLY A 709 -15.50 10.71 18.02
CA GLY A 709 -16.18 9.58 18.66
C GLY A 709 -16.28 9.73 20.19
N ARG A 710 -17.23 9.03 20.80
CA ARG A 710 -17.49 9.07 22.25
C ARG A 710 -17.82 7.68 22.80
N SER A 711 -17.46 7.46 24.05
CA SER A 711 -17.83 6.25 24.78
C SER A 711 -19.24 6.35 25.28
N ASP A 712 -20.18 5.63 24.66
CA ASP A 712 -21.56 5.52 25.11
C ASP A 712 -22.25 4.31 24.46
N THR A 713 -23.53 4.09 24.75
CA THR A 713 -24.38 3.11 24.09
C THR A 713 -24.71 3.53 22.66
N ARG A 714 -25.02 2.60 21.76
CA ARG A 714 -25.45 2.90 20.38
C ARG A 714 -26.60 3.88 20.31
N THR A 715 -27.58 3.70 21.17
CA THR A 715 -28.78 4.60 21.24
C THR A 715 -28.38 6.04 21.54
N GLN A 716 -27.53 6.25 22.55
CA GLN A 716 -27.09 7.58 22.93
C GLN A 716 -26.16 8.19 21.87
N LEU A 717 -25.25 7.40 21.28
CA LEU A 717 -24.37 7.86 20.21
C LEU A 717 -25.15 8.28 18.97
N ARG A 718 -26.14 7.50 18.51
CA ARG A 718 -26.99 7.84 17.37
C ARG A 718 -27.80 9.11 17.64
N HIS A 719 -28.31 9.29 18.88
CA HIS A 719 -28.98 10.50 19.30
C HIS A 719 -28.05 11.70 19.36
N PHE A 720 -26.82 11.51 19.91
CA PHE A 720 -25.83 12.58 20.00
C PHE A 720 -25.41 13.06 18.61
N PHE A 721 -25.12 12.15 17.67
CA PHE A 721 -24.74 12.48 16.30
C PHE A 721 -25.88 12.76 15.35
N GLU A 722 -27.15 12.74 15.84
CA GLU A 722 -28.35 13.11 15.06
C GLU A 722 -28.62 12.17 13.86
N VAL A 723 -28.31 10.89 14.02
CA VAL A 723 -28.49 9.85 12.98
C VAL A 723 -29.50 8.76 13.40
N ASP A 724 -30.20 8.95 14.52
CA ASP A 724 -31.32 8.10 14.94
C ASP A 724 -32.61 8.37 14.16
N ALA A 725 -33.58 7.47 14.26
CA ALA A 725 -34.86 7.59 13.58
C ALA A 725 -35.58 8.91 13.84
N LYS A 726 -35.47 9.49 15.06
CA LYS A 726 -36.12 10.74 15.44
C LYS A 726 -35.60 11.94 14.65
N PHE A 727 -34.26 12.03 14.47
CA PHE A 727 -33.66 13.11 13.71
C PHE A 727 -33.87 12.92 12.20
N ILE A 728 -33.95 11.67 11.71
CA ILE A 728 -34.34 11.40 10.33
C ILE A 728 -35.74 11.89 10.05
N VAL A 729 -36.73 11.59 10.94
CA VAL A 729 -38.10 12.10 10.86
C VAL A 729 -38.10 13.63 10.90
N LEU A 730 -37.43 14.24 11.86
CA LEU A 730 -37.36 15.71 11.99
C LEU A 730 -36.82 16.36 10.71
N THR A 731 -35.78 15.78 10.12
CA THR A 731 -35.17 16.27 8.88
C THR A 731 -36.11 16.13 7.68
N ALA A 732 -36.84 15.01 7.58
CA ALA A 732 -37.84 14.80 6.53
C ALA A 732 -39.01 15.82 6.63
N LEU A 733 -39.52 16.07 7.84
CA LEU A 733 -40.55 17.07 8.05
C LEU A 733 -40.08 18.48 7.68
N ASN A 734 -38.87 18.87 8.11
CA ASN A 734 -38.28 20.16 7.73
C ASN A 734 -38.09 20.29 6.21
N ALA A 735 -37.71 19.24 5.53
CA ALA A 735 -37.56 19.23 4.07
C ALA A 735 -38.90 19.49 3.37
N LEU A 736 -39.99 18.83 3.80
CA LEU A 736 -41.33 19.04 3.27
C LEU A 736 -41.87 20.44 3.59
N VAL A 737 -41.57 21.00 4.77
CA VAL A 737 -41.92 22.42 5.11
C VAL A 737 -41.17 23.37 4.16
N ALA A 738 -39.90 23.12 3.87
CA ALA A 738 -39.11 23.95 2.96
C ALA A 738 -39.57 23.85 1.50
N GLU A 739 -40.27 22.78 1.14
CA GLU A 739 -40.97 22.62 -0.18
C GLU A 739 -42.38 23.19 -0.16
N GLY A 740 -42.86 23.68 0.97
CA GLY A 740 -44.20 24.26 1.10
C GLY A 740 -45.34 23.24 1.06
N THR A 741 -45.05 21.96 1.26
CA THR A 741 -46.06 20.89 1.23
C THR A 741 -46.57 20.50 2.61
N LEU A 742 -45.86 20.90 3.67
CA LEU A 742 -46.19 20.62 5.06
C LEU A 742 -46.17 21.89 5.92
N ASP A 743 -47.04 21.95 6.93
CA ASP A 743 -47.05 23.06 7.89
C ASP A 743 -45.96 22.90 8.96
N LYS A 744 -45.30 24.01 9.34
CA LYS A 744 -44.21 24.06 10.32
C LYS A 744 -44.62 23.54 11.72
N THR A 745 -45.90 23.58 12.06
CA THR A 745 -46.42 23.04 13.34
C THR A 745 -46.10 21.56 13.49
N LYS A 746 -46.07 20.77 12.39
CA LYS A 746 -45.73 19.37 12.42
C LYS A 746 -44.27 19.10 12.86
N VAL A 747 -43.36 20.01 12.55
CA VAL A 747 -41.97 19.93 13.05
C VAL A 747 -41.95 20.19 14.57
N VAL A 748 -42.69 21.18 15.05
CA VAL A 748 -42.81 21.48 16.49
C VAL A 748 -43.42 20.29 17.23
N ASP A 749 -44.49 19.70 16.67
CA ASP A 749 -45.11 18.49 17.23
C ASP A 749 -44.15 17.32 17.33
N ALA A 750 -43.33 17.08 16.29
CA ALA A 750 -42.33 16.05 16.31
C ALA A 750 -41.25 16.28 17.39
N MET A 751 -40.74 17.49 17.52
CA MET A 751 -39.77 17.83 18.56
C MET A 751 -40.31 17.56 19.97
N LYS A 752 -41.56 17.94 20.23
CA LYS A 752 -42.23 17.66 21.51
C LYS A 752 -42.46 16.16 21.72
N ARG A 753 -42.98 15.46 20.69
CA ARG A 753 -43.31 14.04 20.75
C ARG A 753 -42.08 13.18 21.03
N TYR A 754 -40.97 13.49 20.38
CA TYR A 754 -39.71 12.71 20.49
C TYR A 754 -38.75 13.23 21.55
N ASN A 755 -39.19 14.28 22.31
CA ASN A 755 -38.40 14.93 23.35
C ASN A 755 -37.00 15.38 22.84
N ILE A 756 -36.97 16.05 21.68
CA ILE A 756 -35.76 16.60 21.09
C ILE A 756 -35.47 17.97 21.70
N ASN A 757 -34.34 18.11 22.37
CA ASN A 757 -33.86 19.38 22.90
C ASN A 757 -33.26 20.23 21.76
N PRO A 758 -33.82 21.43 21.46
CA PRO A 758 -33.27 22.31 20.42
C PRO A 758 -31.90 22.88 20.78
N ASP A 759 -31.55 22.91 22.04
CA ASP A 759 -30.30 23.47 22.56
C ASP A 759 -29.28 22.38 22.90
N LYS A 760 -29.43 21.14 22.35
CA LYS A 760 -28.46 20.10 22.53
C LYS A 760 -27.08 20.48 21.93
N LEU A 761 -26.05 19.95 22.49
CA LEU A 761 -24.67 20.19 22.04
C LEU A 761 -24.48 19.82 20.56
N ASN A 762 -23.73 20.65 19.84
CA ASN A 762 -23.35 20.34 18.46
C ASN A 762 -22.18 19.32 18.44
N PRO A 763 -22.35 18.15 17.85
CA PRO A 763 -21.31 17.11 17.81
C PRO A 763 -19.97 17.56 17.19
N MET A 764 -20.02 18.51 16.25
CA MET A 764 -18.81 19.01 15.57
C MET A 764 -17.91 19.88 16.44
N THR A 765 -18.47 20.54 17.41
CA THR A 765 -17.78 21.59 18.22
C THR A 765 -17.60 21.20 19.68
N HIS A 766 -18.05 20.02 20.06
CA HIS A 766 -18.04 19.57 21.46
C HIS A 766 -17.20 18.37 21.72
#